data_8bcda85b73d06490092272b67db011e1
#
_entry.id   8bcda85b73d06490092272b67db011e1
#
_cell.length_a   1.000
_cell.length_b   1.000
_cell.length_c   1.000
_cell.angle_alpha   90.00
_cell.angle_beta   90.00
_cell.angle_gamma   90.00
#
_symmetry.space_group_name_H-M   'P 1'
#
loop_
_entity.id
_entity.type
_entity.pdbx_description
1 polymer ?
#
loop_
_entity_poly.entity_id
_entity_poly.type
_entity_poly.pdbx_seq_one_letter_code
_entity_poly.pdbx_strand_id
1 'polypeptide(L)'
;MTMQAIGKPHSRVDGRAKVTGGARYAAEFNQPDQLYAVVVGSTVGLGRILRIDAGAVAQMPGVRAVISHLNAPRLAYQPHKGGTDPANGERLHVLQDDQVRFYGQPVAVIVADSLDHAERAAAALAVSYAGETPVVDPLDAKVQPVAPQAGRAGADRSRGDADAAFAAAPVTVEASFDMARENHTPMEPHATIAAWSGDRLTLWSKSQFVVNEQAEIAAIFGMPAANVQVICPFVGGGFGTSLRTWPHVTLAAIAARQVGRPVKLVLTRRQMFHTTGHRPRTLQRVALGATTDGRLTSLIHEGSGETSRYEQFVEALTSTSGFMYSCPNVRTRYRLLPMDTGTPTFMRGPGEASGMYAVESAIDELSYKLGIDPVELRRRNEPAIDEAEKLPFSSRSLMQCYALGAERFGWASRDPRPRAMRDGRLLIGWGVASASYPCFFSPASARVRLLADGSAEVEAASSDMGPGTYTSMTQVAAETLSLPLDKVRFSLGRSDFPATPSHGGSQTMSSVGSAVRAACLAVQAELAKRAVADRRSQLFGASIDSVEWREGRLSRKGDAAAGPSYSELVTGAGGSPVEAGASAARDAAIAKQYSMHAFGAVFVEVSVDPDLGLVRLRRAVGAYGAGRIVNPKLATSQCIGGMVGGLGMALMERTALDPRDGRPVNAHMGDYLVPVNLDVPHLEAHFVEEQDPHVNPLGVKGLGEVALVGMAPAIANAVFHATGKRVRELPIRIENLLDV
;
A
#
# COMPACT_ATOMS: atom_id res chain seq x y z
N MET A 1 -0.25 -13.33 36.43
CA MET A 1 -0.98 -12.65 35.32
C MET A 1 -0.13 -12.74 34.10
N THR A 2 -0.62 -13.37 33.01
CA THR A 2 0.08 -13.34 31.71
C THR A 2 0.31 -11.90 31.31
N MET A 3 1.54 -11.54 30.95
CA MET A 3 1.86 -10.18 30.47
C MET A 3 1.15 -9.96 29.14
N GLN A 4 0.01 -9.24 29.19
CA GLN A 4 -0.75 -8.92 28.00
C GLN A 4 -0.13 -7.71 27.30
N ALA A 5 0.64 -7.94 26.23
CA ALA A 5 1.25 -6.89 25.42
C ALA A 5 0.33 -6.47 24.26
N ILE A 6 -0.37 -7.43 23.63
CA ILE A 6 -1.34 -7.19 22.56
C ILE A 6 -2.59 -6.48 23.11
N GLY A 7 -3.10 -5.51 22.35
CA GLY A 7 -4.23 -4.67 22.77
C GLY A 7 -3.83 -3.45 23.61
N LYS A 8 -2.55 -3.29 23.94
CA LYS A 8 -2.06 -2.14 24.71
C LYS A 8 -1.47 -1.06 23.79
N PRO A 9 -1.68 0.24 24.12
CA PRO A 9 -1.22 1.36 23.29
C PRO A 9 0.27 1.70 23.51
N HIS A 10 1.15 0.73 23.31
CA HIS A 10 2.59 0.95 23.48
C HIS A 10 3.11 2.01 22.51
N SER A 11 4.03 2.85 22.99
CA SER A 11 4.77 3.79 22.14
C SER A 11 5.75 3.04 21.24
N ARG A 12 6.12 3.65 20.11
CA ARG A 12 7.05 3.05 19.15
C ARG A 12 8.40 2.74 19.78
N VAL A 13 8.85 1.50 19.67
CA VAL A 13 10.20 1.08 20.12
C VAL A 13 11.30 1.74 19.30
N ASP A 14 11.01 2.07 18.05
CA ASP A 14 11.87 2.76 17.09
C ASP A 14 11.70 4.30 17.12
N GLY A 15 10.79 4.83 17.95
CA GLY A 15 10.43 6.25 17.95
C GLY A 15 11.61 7.17 18.27
N ARG A 16 12.45 6.81 19.27
CA ARG A 16 13.63 7.60 19.62
C ARG A 16 14.61 7.71 18.44
N ALA A 17 14.92 6.60 17.77
CA ALA A 17 15.81 6.60 16.61
C ALA A 17 15.29 7.53 15.49
N LYS A 18 13.98 7.53 15.25
CA LYS A 18 13.36 8.39 14.21
C LYS A 18 13.43 9.87 14.54
N VAL A 19 13.19 10.27 15.78
CA VAL A 19 13.15 11.70 16.14
C VAL A 19 14.52 12.30 16.49
N THR A 20 15.56 11.47 16.65
CA THR A 20 16.93 11.92 16.93
C THR A 20 17.90 11.73 15.76
N GLY A 21 17.40 11.34 14.57
CA GLY A 21 18.23 11.09 13.39
C GLY A 21 19.03 9.78 13.45
N GLY A 22 18.74 8.89 14.40
CA GLY A 22 19.37 7.57 14.48
C GLY A 22 18.80 6.53 13.52
N ALA A 23 17.59 6.76 12.99
CA ALA A 23 17.00 5.94 11.93
C ALA A 23 17.65 6.32 10.60
N ARG A 24 18.26 5.34 9.92
CA ARG A 24 18.92 5.57 8.62
C ARG A 24 18.04 5.11 7.47
N TYR A 25 17.82 6.00 6.53
CA TYR A 25 17.10 5.76 5.27
C TYR A 25 18.08 5.42 4.14
N ALA A 26 17.57 4.98 2.99
CA ALA A 26 18.41 4.43 1.91
C ALA A 26 19.56 5.34 1.47
N ALA A 27 19.34 6.65 1.36
CA ALA A 27 20.36 7.61 0.95
C ALA A 27 21.40 7.95 2.04
N GLU A 28 21.25 7.43 3.27
CA GLU A 28 22.09 7.79 4.42
C GLU A 28 23.16 6.74 4.73
N PHE A 29 23.18 5.62 3.99
CA PHE A 29 24.20 4.56 4.14
C PHE A 29 25.47 4.87 3.33
N ASN A 30 26.04 6.06 3.52
CA ASN A 30 27.22 6.48 2.80
C ASN A 30 28.37 5.48 2.97
N GLN A 31 29.03 5.16 1.87
CA GLN A 31 30.18 4.25 1.78
C GLN A 31 31.48 5.02 1.59
N PRO A 32 32.62 4.48 2.05
CA PRO A 32 33.95 5.03 1.71
C PRO A 32 34.12 5.13 0.19
N ASP A 33 34.79 6.16 -0.29
CA ASP A 33 35.10 6.44 -1.69
C ASP A 33 33.89 6.45 -2.65
N GLN A 34 32.70 6.73 -2.11
CA GLN A 34 31.44 6.75 -2.84
C GLN A 34 31.41 7.83 -3.91
N LEU A 35 30.89 7.48 -5.08
CA LEU A 35 30.55 8.38 -6.18
C LEU A 35 29.05 8.70 -6.20
N TYR A 36 28.67 9.70 -6.98
CA TYR A 36 27.29 10.17 -7.12
C TYR A 36 26.82 9.98 -8.55
N ALA A 37 25.60 9.48 -8.71
CA ALA A 37 24.96 9.30 -10.01
C ALA A 37 23.72 10.16 -10.16
N VAL A 38 23.55 10.78 -11.33
CA VAL A 38 22.38 11.56 -11.72
C VAL A 38 21.79 10.95 -12.99
N VAL A 39 20.49 10.71 -12.98
CA VAL A 39 19.74 10.20 -14.14
C VAL A 39 19.39 11.36 -15.07
N VAL A 40 19.69 11.20 -16.36
CA VAL A 40 19.20 12.07 -17.42
C VAL A 40 17.97 11.42 -18.04
N GLY A 41 16.83 12.12 -17.94
CA GLY A 41 15.54 11.68 -18.50
C GLY A 41 15.33 12.20 -19.91
N SER A 42 14.50 11.51 -20.68
CA SER A 42 14.03 11.96 -22.00
C SER A 42 13.28 13.30 -21.90
N THR A 43 13.47 14.19 -22.86
CA THR A 43 12.72 15.44 -23.00
C THR A 43 11.56 15.34 -24.00
N VAL A 44 11.34 14.16 -24.59
CA VAL A 44 10.20 13.83 -25.44
C VAL A 44 9.40 12.68 -24.83
N GLY A 45 8.10 12.62 -25.10
CA GLY A 45 7.21 11.59 -24.57
C GLY A 45 7.19 10.29 -25.37
N LEU A 46 7.54 10.36 -26.65
CA LEU A 46 7.58 9.22 -27.57
C LEU A 46 8.63 9.46 -28.65
N GLY A 47 9.29 8.40 -29.13
CA GLY A 47 10.24 8.49 -30.23
C GLY A 47 11.49 7.64 -30.07
N ARG A 48 12.60 8.10 -30.67
CA ARG A 48 13.91 7.43 -30.64
C ARG A 48 15.03 8.42 -30.36
N ILE A 49 16.07 7.96 -29.67
CA ILE A 49 17.32 8.70 -29.49
C ILE A 49 18.11 8.64 -30.79
N LEU A 50 18.43 9.79 -31.37
CA LEU A 50 19.26 9.90 -32.56
C LEU A 50 20.75 10.02 -32.21
N ARG A 51 21.06 10.80 -31.14
CA ARG A 51 22.44 11.07 -30.74
C ARG A 51 22.49 11.45 -29.27
N ILE A 52 23.52 10.99 -28.58
CA ILE A 52 23.95 11.43 -27.25
C ILE A 52 25.35 12.00 -27.35
N ASP A 53 25.54 13.28 -27.07
CA ASP A 53 26.85 13.95 -27.16
C ASP A 53 27.61 13.82 -25.84
N ALA A 54 28.14 12.63 -25.58
CA ALA A 54 28.83 12.30 -24.36
C ALA A 54 30.28 12.78 -24.29
N GLY A 55 30.92 13.11 -25.44
CA GLY A 55 32.35 13.36 -25.52
C GLY A 55 32.84 14.53 -24.67
N ALA A 56 32.20 15.70 -24.81
CA ALA A 56 32.52 16.88 -24.02
C ALA A 56 32.20 16.69 -22.52
N VAL A 57 31.07 16.06 -22.23
CA VAL A 57 30.61 15.81 -20.84
C VAL A 57 31.56 14.85 -20.11
N ALA A 58 32.08 13.85 -20.77
CA ALA A 58 33.02 12.89 -20.20
C ALA A 58 34.36 13.53 -19.78
N GLN A 59 34.70 14.70 -20.35
CA GLN A 59 35.92 15.46 -20.03
C GLN A 59 35.68 16.54 -18.95
N MET A 60 34.43 16.72 -18.45
CA MET A 60 34.15 17.70 -17.43
C MET A 60 34.80 17.31 -16.10
N PRO A 61 35.19 18.31 -15.27
CA PRO A 61 35.82 18.04 -13.97
C PRO A 61 34.96 17.14 -13.10
N GLY A 62 35.59 16.12 -12.51
CA GLY A 62 34.97 15.20 -11.61
C GLY A 62 34.09 14.11 -12.22
N VAL A 63 33.79 14.16 -13.52
CA VAL A 63 33.02 13.11 -14.23
C VAL A 63 33.85 11.83 -14.34
N ARG A 64 33.25 10.70 -13.99
CA ARG A 64 33.86 9.38 -14.00
C ARG A 64 33.30 8.45 -15.08
N ALA A 65 31.99 8.61 -15.39
CA ALA A 65 31.34 7.88 -16.46
C ALA A 65 30.09 8.62 -16.96
N VAL A 66 29.83 8.45 -18.28
CA VAL A 66 28.57 8.77 -18.96
C VAL A 66 28.06 7.45 -19.53
N ILE A 67 26.96 6.95 -18.99
CA ILE A 67 26.39 5.64 -19.30
C ILE A 67 25.08 5.83 -20.05
N SER A 68 24.92 5.18 -21.19
CA SER A 68 23.73 5.22 -22.04
C SER A 68 23.52 3.87 -22.72
N HIS A 69 22.50 3.73 -23.57
CA HIS A 69 22.30 2.52 -24.37
C HIS A 69 23.50 2.18 -25.31
N LEU A 70 24.41 3.12 -25.55
CA LEU A 70 25.58 2.92 -26.40
C LEU A 70 26.70 2.12 -25.72
N ASN A 71 26.77 2.18 -24.37
CA ASN A 71 27.88 1.59 -23.61
C ASN A 71 27.42 0.88 -22.30
N ALA A 72 26.12 0.82 -22.03
CA ALA A 72 25.60 0.03 -20.92
C ALA A 72 25.83 -1.48 -21.18
N PRO A 73 26.07 -2.28 -20.14
CA PRO A 73 26.18 -3.73 -20.30
C PRO A 73 24.86 -4.31 -20.79
N ARG A 74 24.94 -5.40 -21.56
CA ARG A 74 23.75 -6.19 -21.89
C ARG A 74 23.25 -6.89 -20.62
N LEU A 75 21.96 -6.71 -20.31
CA LEU A 75 21.31 -7.26 -19.14
C LEU A 75 20.44 -8.47 -19.52
N ALA A 76 20.30 -9.41 -18.59
CA ALA A 76 19.56 -10.64 -18.77
C ALA A 76 18.06 -10.48 -18.49
N TYR A 77 17.43 -9.40 -19.00
CA TYR A 77 15.99 -9.23 -18.86
C TYR A 77 15.24 -10.42 -19.44
N GLN A 78 14.44 -11.05 -18.59
CA GLN A 78 13.60 -12.15 -19.01
C GLN A 78 12.33 -11.65 -19.68
N PRO A 79 11.77 -12.39 -20.66
CA PRO A 79 10.42 -12.12 -21.14
C PRO A 79 9.44 -12.11 -19.94
N HIS A 80 8.65 -11.08 -19.87
CA HIS A 80 7.66 -10.98 -18.78
C HIS A 80 6.62 -12.10 -18.89
N LYS A 81 6.36 -12.78 -17.80
CA LYS A 81 5.41 -13.89 -17.77
C LYS A 81 3.94 -13.45 -17.72
N GLY A 82 3.64 -12.20 -18.06
CA GLY A 82 2.29 -11.65 -17.96
C GLY A 82 1.85 -11.50 -16.49
N GLY A 83 0.91 -10.63 -16.27
CA GLY A 83 0.36 -10.41 -14.93
C GLY A 83 0.69 -9.04 -14.38
N THR A 84 -0.07 -8.67 -13.40
CA THR A 84 -0.02 -7.40 -12.71
C THR A 84 0.65 -7.53 -11.35
N ASP A 85 1.40 -8.61 -11.15
CA ASP A 85 2.10 -8.86 -9.91
C ASP A 85 3.21 -7.82 -9.73
N PRO A 86 3.18 -6.99 -8.69
CA PRO A 86 4.24 -6.05 -8.40
C PRO A 86 5.59 -6.73 -8.15
N ALA A 87 5.58 -8.00 -7.80
CA ALA A 87 6.78 -8.80 -7.65
C ALA A 87 7.54 -9.04 -8.96
N ASN A 88 6.89 -8.87 -10.11
CA ASN A 88 7.53 -9.07 -11.42
C ASN A 88 8.27 -7.82 -11.95
N GLY A 89 8.26 -6.71 -11.19
CA GLY A 89 8.95 -5.48 -11.57
C GLY A 89 8.40 -4.78 -12.81
N GLU A 90 9.10 -3.76 -13.27
CA GLU A 90 8.78 -3.02 -14.47
C GLU A 90 9.44 -3.68 -15.69
N ARG A 91 8.72 -3.72 -16.83
CA ARG A 91 9.25 -4.24 -18.09
C ARG A 91 10.15 -3.27 -18.85
N LEU A 92 10.40 -2.08 -18.35
CA LEU A 92 11.32 -1.18 -18.99
C LEU A 92 12.73 -1.77 -18.94
N HIS A 93 13.24 -2.18 -20.09
CA HIS A 93 14.61 -2.65 -20.25
C HIS A 93 15.55 -1.44 -20.31
N VAL A 94 15.93 -0.94 -19.14
CA VAL A 94 16.64 0.33 -18.99
C VAL A 94 17.98 0.32 -19.70
N LEU A 95 18.23 1.34 -20.55
CA LEU A 95 19.43 1.52 -21.38
C LEU A 95 19.73 0.32 -22.30
N GLN A 96 18.75 -0.46 -22.75
CA GLN A 96 18.98 -1.59 -23.65
C GLN A 96 18.66 -1.30 -25.11
N ASP A 97 17.95 -0.22 -25.40
CA ASP A 97 17.60 0.25 -26.74
C ASP A 97 17.59 1.80 -26.83
N ASP A 98 17.34 2.34 -28.00
CA ASP A 98 17.25 3.77 -28.32
C ASP A 98 15.80 4.29 -28.26
N GLN A 99 14.81 3.46 -27.88
CA GLN A 99 13.39 3.85 -27.87
C GLN A 99 13.04 4.67 -26.64
N VAL A 100 12.29 5.74 -26.86
CA VAL A 100 11.65 6.56 -25.83
C VAL A 100 10.16 6.25 -25.83
N ARG A 101 9.63 5.82 -24.69
CA ARG A 101 8.27 5.34 -24.50
C ARG A 101 7.40 6.27 -23.65
N PHE A 102 8.06 7.16 -22.89
CA PHE A 102 7.39 8.17 -22.08
C PHE A 102 8.35 9.31 -21.70
N TYR A 103 7.80 10.47 -21.39
CA TYR A 103 8.56 11.63 -20.93
C TYR A 103 9.32 11.31 -19.63
N GLY A 104 10.61 11.65 -19.61
CA GLY A 104 11.47 11.41 -18.45
C GLY A 104 12.00 9.98 -18.32
N GLN A 105 11.76 9.10 -19.32
CA GLN A 105 12.41 7.79 -19.36
C GLN A 105 13.92 7.95 -19.24
N PRO A 106 14.61 7.19 -18.35
CA PRO A 106 16.06 7.25 -18.25
C PRO A 106 16.75 6.95 -19.57
N VAL A 107 17.54 7.88 -20.09
CA VAL A 107 18.31 7.75 -21.34
C VAL A 107 19.82 7.75 -21.13
N ALA A 108 20.28 8.32 -20.02
CA ALA A 108 21.68 8.25 -19.58
C ALA A 108 21.80 8.38 -18.07
N VAL A 109 22.96 7.99 -17.55
CA VAL A 109 23.39 8.20 -16.16
C VAL A 109 24.77 8.84 -16.18
N ILE A 110 24.92 9.94 -15.44
CA ILE A 110 26.21 10.59 -15.21
C ILE A 110 26.72 10.17 -13.84
N VAL A 111 27.95 9.71 -13.77
CA VAL A 111 28.63 9.37 -12.51
C VAL A 111 29.78 10.34 -12.29
N ALA A 112 29.85 10.98 -11.11
CA ALA A 112 30.90 11.92 -10.77
C ALA A 112 31.33 11.77 -9.30
N ASP A 113 32.43 12.43 -8.93
CA ASP A 113 33.00 12.41 -7.59
C ASP A 113 32.22 13.27 -6.56
N SER A 114 31.34 14.16 -7.06
CA SER A 114 30.39 14.90 -6.23
C SER A 114 29.04 15.01 -6.94
N LEU A 115 27.98 15.26 -6.16
CA LEU A 115 26.63 15.50 -6.71
C LEU A 115 26.62 16.73 -7.63
N ASP A 116 27.29 17.80 -7.23
CA ASP A 116 27.43 19.04 -8.00
C ASP A 116 28.02 18.81 -9.39
N HIS A 117 29.11 18.02 -9.47
CA HIS A 117 29.71 17.66 -10.76
C HIS A 117 28.77 16.78 -11.60
N ALA A 118 28.07 15.83 -10.98
CA ALA A 118 27.12 14.98 -11.68
C ALA A 118 25.92 15.77 -12.24
N GLU A 119 25.34 16.67 -11.45
CA GLU A 119 24.22 17.53 -11.86
C GLU A 119 24.61 18.50 -12.99
N ARG A 120 25.78 19.14 -12.86
CA ARG A 120 26.30 20.05 -13.87
C ARG A 120 26.58 19.35 -15.19
N ALA A 121 27.15 18.16 -15.13
CA ALA A 121 27.42 17.32 -16.28
C ALA A 121 26.13 16.76 -16.92
N ALA A 122 25.13 16.38 -16.10
CA ALA A 122 23.82 15.95 -16.57
C ALA A 122 23.07 17.09 -17.30
N ALA A 123 23.14 18.30 -16.80
CA ALA A 123 22.56 19.50 -17.45
C ALA A 123 23.24 19.86 -18.77
N ALA A 124 24.52 19.53 -18.93
CA ALA A 124 25.30 19.79 -20.15
C ALA A 124 25.14 18.69 -21.21
N LEU A 125 24.58 17.51 -20.88
CA LEU A 125 24.46 16.40 -21.82
C LEU A 125 23.39 16.71 -22.88
N ALA A 126 23.82 16.92 -24.11
CA ALA A 126 22.92 17.10 -25.24
C ALA A 126 22.45 15.73 -25.78
N VAL A 127 21.13 15.54 -25.85
CA VAL A 127 20.49 14.38 -26.45
C VAL A 127 19.55 14.84 -27.56
N SER A 128 19.67 14.27 -28.75
CA SER A 128 18.81 14.55 -29.91
C SER A 128 17.85 13.40 -30.13
N TYR A 129 16.61 13.72 -30.46
CA TYR A 129 15.52 12.73 -30.62
C TYR A 129 14.85 12.88 -32.00
N ALA A 130 14.38 11.76 -32.54
CA ALA A 130 13.25 11.72 -33.49
C ALA A 130 11.98 11.57 -32.65
N GLY A 131 11.38 12.71 -32.28
CA GLY A 131 10.21 12.73 -31.41
C GLY A 131 8.91 12.57 -32.19
N GLU A 132 7.95 11.92 -31.54
CA GLU A 132 6.56 11.77 -31.99
C GLU A 132 5.63 12.38 -30.92
N THR A 133 4.39 12.72 -31.33
CA THR A 133 3.38 13.20 -30.37
C THR A 133 2.86 12.02 -29.54
N PRO A 134 3.04 11.99 -28.21
CA PRO A 134 2.56 10.91 -27.37
C PRO A 134 1.05 10.98 -27.15
N VAL A 135 0.42 9.84 -26.92
CA VAL A 135 -0.96 9.73 -26.47
C VAL A 135 -0.98 9.60 -24.94
N VAL A 136 -1.40 10.65 -24.24
CA VAL A 136 -1.33 10.76 -22.77
C VAL A 136 -2.66 11.12 -22.11
N ASP A 137 -3.72 11.30 -22.90
CA ASP A 137 -5.09 11.47 -22.39
C ASP A 137 -5.90 10.20 -22.67
N PRO A 138 -6.50 9.56 -21.66
CA PRO A 138 -7.33 8.37 -21.86
C PRO A 138 -8.58 8.61 -22.70
N LEU A 139 -8.98 9.87 -22.91
CA LEU A 139 -10.09 10.27 -23.77
C LEU A 139 -9.67 10.53 -25.23
N ASP A 140 -8.38 10.44 -25.56
CA ASP A 140 -7.93 10.58 -26.96
C ASP A 140 -8.52 9.43 -27.81
N ALA A 141 -9.05 9.78 -28.96
CA ALA A 141 -9.66 8.83 -29.91
C ALA A 141 -8.70 7.71 -30.39
N LYS A 142 -7.40 7.90 -30.24
CA LYS A 142 -6.38 6.89 -30.55
C LYS A 142 -6.23 5.82 -29.49
N VAL A 143 -6.78 6.03 -28.28
CA VAL A 143 -6.74 5.03 -27.21
C VAL A 143 -7.74 3.94 -27.52
N GLN A 144 -7.25 2.71 -27.68
CA GLN A 144 -8.09 1.53 -27.88
C GLN A 144 -8.15 0.75 -26.56
N PRO A 145 -9.34 0.67 -25.91
CA PRO A 145 -9.51 -0.10 -24.69
C PRO A 145 -9.23 -1.59 -24.92
N VAL A 146 -8.41 -2.19 -24.06
CA VAL A 146 -8.09 -3.62 -24.14
C VAL A 146 -8.51 -4.34 -22.87
N ALA A 147 -8.89 -5.63 -22.99
CA ALA A 147 -9.12 -6.45 -21.81
C ALA A 147 -7.78 -6.71 -21.11
N PRO A 148 -7.75 -6.74 -19.76
CA PRO A 148 -6.58 -7.19 -19.04
C PRO A 148 -6.18 -8.59 -19.45
N GLN A 149 -4.87 -8.89 -19.49
CA GLN A 149 -4.42 -10.27 -19.61
C GLN A 149 -4.91 -11.07 -18.38
N ALA A 150 -5.16 -12.37 -18.57
CA ALA A 150 -5.71 -13.22 -17.52
C ALA A 150 -4.95 -13.10 -16.19
N GLY A 151 -5.64 -12.71 -15.15
CA GLY A 151 -5.09 -12.44 -13.83
C GLY A 151 -6.19 -12.12 -12.81
N ARG A 152 -5.81 -11.86 -11.58
CA ARG A 152 -6.69 -11.72 -10.40
C ARG A 152 -7.70 -10.59 -10.47
N ALA A 153 -7.40 -9.54 -11.17
CA ALA A 153 -8.17 -8.32 -11.16
C ALA A 153 -8.69 -8.01 -12.57
N GLY A 154 -9.88 -7.44 -12.66
CA GLY A 154 -10.43 -6.92 -13.91
C GLY A 154 -11.05 -7.96 -14.84
N ALA A 155 -11.31 -9.18 -14.38
CA ALA A 155 -12.16 -10.11 -15.12
C ALA A 155 -13.60 -9.58 -15.20
N ASP A 156 -14.20 -9.64 -16.37
CA ASP A 156 -15.63 -9.38 -16.52
C ASP A 156 -16.41 -10.43 -15.72
N ARG A 157 -17.36 -9.98 -14.90
CA ARG A 157 -18.21 -10.86 -14.06
C ARG A 157 -19.67 -10.51 -14.26
N SER A 158 -20.54 -11.54 -14.20
CA SER A 158 -22.00 -11.35 -14.26
C SER A 158 -22.70 -12.32 -13.34
N ARG A 159 -23.81 -11.88 -12.78
CA ARG A 159 -24.78 -12.65 -12.00
C ARG A 159 -26.17 -12.16 -12.38
N GLY A 160 -27.10 -13.07 -12.72
CA GLY A 160 -28.41 -12.70 -13.25
C GLY A 160 -28.35 -11.97 -14.59
N ASP A 161 -29.37 -11.17 -14.87
CA ASP A 161 -29.44 -10.29 -16.05
C ASP A 161 -29.55 -8.82 -15.58
N ALA A 162 -28.40 -8.18 -15.43
CA ALA A 162 -28.33 -6.83 -14.89
C ALA A 162 -28.93 -5.78 -15.83
N ASP A 163 -28.83 -5.95 -17.14
CA ASP A 163 -29.37 -5.00 -18.12
C ASP A 163 -30.91 -5.05 -18.16
N ALA A 164 -31.50 -6.23 -18.23
CA ALA A 164 -32.95 -6.40 -18.17
C ALA A 164 -33.52 -5.92 -16.83
N ALA A 165 -32.85 -6.25 -15.72
CA ALA A 165 -33.25 -5.82 -14.38
C ALA A 165 -33.16 -4.31 -14.19
N PHE A 166 -32.15 -3.65 -14.77
CA PHE A 166 -32.03 -2.18 -14.76
C PHE A 166 -33.16 -1.53 -15.55
N ALA A 167 -33.43 -2.04 -16.75
CA ALA A 167 -34.51 -1.50 -17.60
C ALA A 167 -35.91 -1.66 -16.97
N ALA A 168 -36.13 -2.69 -16.16
CA ALA A 168 -37.40 -2.95 -15.48
C ALA A 168 -37.51 -2.28 -14.10
N ALA A 169 -36.43 -1.70 -13.57
CA ALA A 169 -36.43 -1.15 -12.22
C ALA A 169 -37.29 0.13 -12.13
N PRO A 170 -38.15 0.25 -11.10
CA PRO A 170 -39.01 1.45 -10.92
C PRO A 170 -38.19 2.70 -10.55
N VAL A 171 -37.02 2.55 -9.96
CA VAL A 171 -36.12 3.66 -9.62
C VAL A 171 -34.72 3.31 -10.10
N THR A 172 -34.13 4.19 -10.89
CA THR A 172 -32.78 3.99 -11.46
C THR A 172 -31.88 5.19 -11.22
N VAL A 173 -30.59 4.94 -11.08
CA VAL A 173 -29.50 5.92 -11.12
C VAL A 173 -28.47 5.43 -12.13
N GLU A 174 -28.00 6.34 -12.98
CA GLU A 174 -26.88 6.09 -13.87
C GLU A 174 -25.95 7.29 -13.86
N ALA A 175 -24.67 7.07 -13.61
CA ALA A 175 -23.68 8.12 -13.51
C ALA A 175 -22.30 7.66 -14.02
N SER A 176 -21.55 8.60 -14.60
CA SER A 176 -20.16 8.43 -14.99
C SER A 176 -19.25 9.22 -14.06
N PHE A 177 -18.10 8.63 -13.73
CA PHE A 177 -17.14 9.18 -12.78
C PHE A 177 -15.75 9.22 -13.40
N ASP A 178 -15.01 10.30 -13.15
CA ASP A 178 -13.63 10.50 -13.56
C ASP A 178 -12.77 10.77 -12.32
N MET A 179 -11.75 9.95 -12.08
CA MET A 179 -10.81 10.15 -11.01
C MET A 179 -9.44 10.41 -11.59
N ALA A 180 -8.83 11.53 -11.24
CA ALA A 180 -7.53 11.94 -11.76
C ALA A 180 -6.40 10.98 -11.37
N ARG A 181 -5.28 11.07 -12.11
CA ARG A 181 -4.00 10.45 -11.76
C ARG A 181 -3.45 11.06 -10.48
N GLU A 182 -2.97 10.21 -9.55
CA GLU A 182 -2.36 10.62 -8.29
C GLU A 182 -0.94 10.06 -8.14
N ASN A 183 -0.01 10.88 -7.64
CA ASN A 183 1.34 10.45 -7.30
C ASN A 183 1.52 10.26 -5.79
N HIS A 184 2.27 9.26 -5.38
CA HIS A 184 2.43 8.83 -3.99
C HIS A 184 3.08 9.88 -3.08
N THR A 185 3.93 10.74 -3.62
CA THR A 185 4.62 11.83 -2.93
C THR A 185 5.18 11.49 -1.53
N PRO A 186 5.85 10.33 -1.32
CA PRO A 186 6.45 10.03 -0.04
C PRO A 186 7.51 11.06 0.32
N MET A 187 7.72 11.36 1.61
CA MET A 187 8.70 12.36 2.04
C MET A 187 10.13 11.95 1.64
N GLU A 188 10.49 10.68 1.81
CA GLU A 188 11.76 10.14 1.35
C GLU A 188 11.76 9.98 -0.17
N PRO A 189 12.67 10.60 -0.93
CA PRO A 189 12.89 10.30 -2.34
C PRO A 189 13.31 8.85 -2.55
N HIS A 190 13.08 8.30 -3.74
CA HIS A 190 13.66 7.02 -4.11
C HIS A 190 15.17 7.14 -4.24
N ALA A 191 15.89 6.27 -3.55
CA ALA A 191 17.34 6.26 -3.51
C ALA A 191 17.89 4.84 -3.47
N THR A 192 19.06 4.65 -4.07
CA THR A 192 19.83 3.41 -3.98
C THR A 192 21.32 3.74 -3.90
N ILE A 193 22.01 3.13 -2.94
CA ILE A 193 23.47 3.05 -2.94
C ILE A 193 23.83 1.64 -3.34
N ALA A 194 24.65 1.46 -4.39
CA ALA A 194 25.07 0.17 -4.89
C ALA A 194 26.58 0.00 -4.71
N ALA A 195 27.00 -1.15 -4.23
CA ALA A 195 28.43 -1.50 -4.08
C ALA A 195 28.69 -2.94 -4.50
N TRP A 196 29.68 -3.15 -5.36
CA TRP A 196 30.15 -4.46 -5.78
C TRP A 196 31.42 -4.88 -5.03
N SER A 197 31.47 -6.14 -4.63
CA SER A 197 32.67 -6.81 -4.10
C SER A 197 32.82 -8.14 -4.83
N GLY A 198 33.66 -8.16 -5.86
CA GLY A 198 33.72 -9.27 -6.80
C GLY A 198 32.39 -9.47 -7.53
N ASP A 199 31.78 -10.64 -7.36
CA ASP A 199 30.48 -11.01 -7.91
C ASP A 199 29.29 -10.74 -6.96
N ARG A 200 29.55 -10.13 -5.80
CA ARG A 200 28.51 -9.80 -4.79
C ARG A 200 28.11 -8.34 -4.90
N LEU A 201 26.81 -8.10 -4.90
CA LEU A 201 26.21 -6.78 -4.94
C LEU A 201 25.46 -6.49 -3.61
N THR A 202 25.80 -5.39 -2.96
CA THR A 202 25.03 -4.86 -1.83
C THR A 202 24.28 -3.60 -2.27
N LEU A 203 22.99 -3.55 -1.99
CA LEU A 203 22.08 -2.44 -2.26
C LEU A 203 21.53 -1.90 -0.95
N TRP A 204 21.78 -0.65 -0.63
CA TRP A 204 20.99 0.12 0.34
C TRP A 204 19.94 0.87 -0.45
N SER A 205 18.72 0.33 -0.47
CA SER A 205 17.70 0.76 -1.40
C SER A 205 16.37 0.94 -0.70
N LYS A 206 15.63 1.97 -1.10
CA LYS A 206 14.28 2.21 -0.59
C LYS A 206 13.32 1.14 -1.14
N SER A 207 12.91 0.20 -0.28
CA SER A 207 12.11 -0.95 -0.68
C SER A 207 11.05 -1.34 0.35
N GLN A 208 9.82 -1.60 -0.13
CA GLN A 208 8.77 -2.27 0.63
C GLN A 208 8.82 -3.80 0.45
N PHE A 209 9.77 -4.33 -0.33
CA PHE A 209 9.85 -5.75 -0.64
C PHE A 209 11.30 -6.18 -0.96
N VAL A 210 12.16 -6.17 0.05
CA VAL A 210 13.61 -6.41 -0.10
C VAL A 210 13.95 -7.77 -0.73
N VAL A 211 13.15 -8.81 -0.47
CA VAL A 211 13.36 -10.16 -1.04
C VAL A 211 13.06 -10.18 -2.54
N ASN A 212 12.02 -9.49 -2.98
CA ASN A 212 11.70 -9.38 -4.39
C ASN A 212 12.74 -8.54 -5.14
N GLU A 213 13.15 -7.39 -4.56
CA GLU A 213 14.19 -6.56 -5.17
C GLU A 213 15.50 -7.34 -5.34
N GLN A 214 15.88 -8.17 -4.35
CA GLN A 214 17.00 -9.10 -4.45
C GLN A 214 16.83 -10.04 -5.65
N ALA A 215 15.68 -10.70 -5.75
CA ALA A 215 15.41 -11.69 -6.80
C ALA A 215 15.39 -11.04 -8.21
N GLU A 216 14.77 -9.87 -8.34
CA GLU A 216 14.70 -9.14 -9.62
C GLU A 216 16.07 -8.66 -10.08
N ILE A 217 16.83 -8.03 -9.20
CA ILE A 217 18.18 -7.55 -9.56
C ILE A 217 19.09 -8.72 -9.88
N ALA A 218 19.02 -9.82 -9.14
CA ALA A 218 19.76 -11.04 -9.45
C ALA A 218 19.42 -11.57 -10.86
N ALA A 219 18.13 -11.63 -11.19
CA ALA A 219 17.67 -12.07 -12.51
C ALA A 219 18.12 -11.13 -13.63
N ILE A 220 18.01 -9.81 -13.45
CA ILE A 220 18.44 -8.78 -14.42
C ILE A 220 19.93 -8.87 -14.71
N PHE A 221 20.77 -9.14 -13.69
CA PHE A 221 22.21 -9.29 -13.86
C PHE A 221 22.65 -10.72 -14.19
N GLY A 222 21.73 -11.69 -14.28
CA GLY A 222 22.02 -13.08 -14.60
C GLY A 222 22.88 -13.78 -13.53
N MET A 223 22.68 -13.47 -12.25
CA MET A 223 23.48 -13.95 -11.14
C MET A 223 22.62 -14.64 -10.06
N PRO A 224 23.23 -15.49 -9.20
CA PRO A 224 22.51 -16.09 -8.10
C PRO A 224 21.95 -15.05 -7.13
N ALA A 225 20.71 -15.24 -6.63
CA ALA A 225 20.08 -14.31 -5.68
C ALA A 225 20.92 -14.17 -4.38
N ALA A 226 21.59 -15.22 -3.95
CA ALA A 226 22.50 -15.18 -2.79
C ALA A 226 23.68 -14.20 -2.91
N ASN A 227 23.99 -13.78 -4.14
CA ASN A 227 25.03 -12.79 -4.43
C ASN A 227 24.51 -11.34 -4.38
N VAL A 228 23.21 -11.13 -4.18
CA VAL A 228 22.61 -9.80 -4.01
C VAL A 228 22.10 -9.66 -2.60
N GLN A 229 22.49 -8.62 -1.90
CA GLN A 229 21.94 -8.24 -0.60
C GLN A 229 21.23 -6.90 -0.69
N VAL A 230 19.98 -6.83 -0.22
CA VAL A 230 19.20 -5.58 -0.11
C VAL A 230 19.02 -5.22 1.35
N ILE A 231 19.28 -3.96 1.70
CA ILE A 231 19.21 -3.43 3.06
C ILE A 231 18.31 -2.19 3.06
N CYS A 232 17.20 -2.25 3.82
CA CYS A 232 16.23 -1.16 3.96
C CYS A 232 15.55 -1.22 5.34
N PRO A 233 16.21 -0.80 6.42
CA PRO A 233 15.64 -0.88 7.78
C PRO A 233 14.46 0.09 7.99
N PHE A 234 14.43 1.22 7.29
CA PHE A 234 13.36 2.21 7.36
C PHE A 234 12.99 2.72 5.98
N VAL A 235 11.71 2.93 5.76
CA VAL A 235 11.13 3.56 4.57
C VAL A 235 10.42 4.83 4.98
N GLY A 236 10.82 5.97 4.45
CA GLY A 236 10.29 7.32 4.76
C GLY A 236 9.00 7.64 4.02
N GLY A 237 8.03 6.73 4.11
CA GLY A 237 6.79 6.71 3.35
C GLY A 237 6.94 5.92 2.04
N GLY A 238 5.92 5.15 1.70
CA GLY A 238 5.92 4.33 0.48
C GLY A 238 4.58 4.41 -0.25
N PHE A 239 3.49 4.15 0.46
CA PHE A 239 2.11 4.17 -0.07
C PHE A 239 1.88 3.21 -1.24
N GLY A 240 2.84 2.30 -1.52
CA GLY A 240 2.82 1.37 -2.64
C GLY A 240 3.92 1.62 -3.69
N THR A 241 4.47 2.83 -3.81
CA THR A 241 5.48 3.14 -4.83
C THR A 241 6.76 2.31 -4.68
N SER A 242 7.13 1.90 -3.46
CA SER A 242 8.36 1.13 -3.20
C SER A 242 8.14 -0.39 -3.18
N LEU A 243 6.99 -0.89 -3.67
CA LEU A 243 6.72 -2.32 -3.84
C LEU A 243 7.47 -2.90 -5.04
N ARG A 244 7.77 -2.09 -6.04
CA ARG A 244 8.43 -2.48 -7.28
C ARG A 244 9.88 -2.03 -7.28
N THR A 245 10.72 -2.79 -7.97
CA THR A 245 12.10 -2.42 -8.30
C THR A 245 12.10 -1.48 -9.50
N TRP A 246 12.30 -0.18 -9.26
CA TRP A 246 12.28 0.84 -10.31
C TRP A 246 13.64 0.99 -11.01
N PRO A 247 13.70 1.58 -12.22
CA PRO A 247 14.91 1.70 -13.04
C PRO A 247 16.14 2.21 -12.31
N HIS A 248 15.98 3.13 -11.34
CA HIS A 248 17.10 3.73 -10.61
C HIS A 248 17.93 2.70 -9.82
N VAL A 249 17.34 1.58 -9.39
CA VAL A 249 18.06 0.51 -8.68
C VAL A 249 19.04 -0.18 -9.64
N THR A 250 18.53 -0.58 -10.81
CA THR A 250 19.35 -1.19 -11.87
C THR A 250 20.43 -0.23 -12.36
N LEU A 251 20.10 1.06 -12.54
CA LEU A 251 21.06 2.09 -12.98
C LEU A 251 22.17 2.32 -11.94
N ALA A 252 21.86 2.35 -10.65
CA ALA A 252 22.86 2.45 -9.59
C ALA A 252 23.82 1.24 -9.61
N ALA A 253 23.28 0.04 -9.80
CA ALA A 253 24.07 -1.20 -9.88
C ALA A 253 24.97 -1.24 -11.12
N ILE A 254 24.48 -0.83 -12.30
CA ILE A 254 25.28 -0.67 -13.52
C ILE A 254 26.41 0.33 -13.30
N ALA A 255 26.06 1.51 -12.78
CA ALA A 255 27.01 2.59 -12.54
C ALA A 255 28.14 2.15 -11.60
N ALA A 256 27.78 1.54 -10.46
CA ALA A 256 28.77 1.05 -9.50
C ALA A 256 29.70 -0.03 -10.08
N ARG A 257 29.17 -0.93 -10.93
CA ARG A 257 29.98 -1.96 -11.60
C ARG A 257 30.95 -1.34 -12.60
N GLN A 258 30.50 -0.36 -13.39
CA GLN A 258 31.30 0.27 -14.42
C GLN A 258 32.46 1.11 -13.88
N VAL A 259 32.24 1.80 -12.74
CA VAL A 259 33.28 2.64 -12.12
C VAL A 259 34.11 1.89 -11.07
N GLY A 260 33.73 0.66 -10.67
CA GLY A 260 34.44 -0.16 -9.69
C GLY A 260 34.41 0.44 -8.27
N ARG A 261 33.45 1.31 -7.93
CA ARG A 261 33.31 2.02 -6.67
C ARG A 261 31.84 2.07 -6.26
N PRO A 262 31.52 2.25 -4.95
CA PRO A 262 30.15 2.49 -4.53
C PRO A 262 29.55 3.73 -5.21
N VAL A 263 28.29 3.62 -5.65
CA VAL A 263 27.57 4.72 -6.30
C VAL A 263 26.26 4.97 -5.59
N LYS A 264 26.02 6.23 -5.26
CA LYS A 264 24.77 6.74 -4.69
C LYS A 264 23.96 7.43 -5.79
N LEU A 265 22.73 6.96 -5.99
CA LEU A 265 21.75 7.54 -6.91
C LEU A 265 20.50 7.90 -6.12
N VAL A 266 20.10 9.18 -6.17
CA VAL A 266 18.87 9.69 -5.57
C VAL A 266 18.03 10.35 -6.67
N LEU A 267 16.78 9.93 -6.81
CA LEU A 267 15.84 10.57 -7.73
C LEU A 267 15.36 11.92 -7.17
N THR A 268 15.27 12.92 -8.01
CA THR A 268 14.60 14.17 -7.67
C THR A 268 13.08 13.95 -7.52
N ARG A 269 12.39 14.83 -6.78
CA ARG A 269 10.93 14.78 -6.68
C ARG A 269 10.27 14.78 -8.07
N ARG A 270 10.75 15.60 -8.98
CA ARG A 270 10.24 15.67 -10.37
C ARG A 270 10.38 14.35 -11.10
N GLN A 271 11.52 13.67 -10.99
CA GLN A 271 11.74 12.37 -11.61
C GLN A 271 10.78 11.30 -11.10
N MET A 272 10.43 11.34 -9.81
CA MET A 272 9.50 10.38 -9.24
C MET A 272 8.09 10.46 -9.85
N PHE A 273 7.65 11.61 -10.37
CA PHE A 273 6.33 11.77 -10.97
C PHE A 273 6.12 10.96 -12.27
N HIS A 274 7.20 10.54 -12.92
CA HIS A 274 7.11 9.77 -14.16
C HIS A 274 7.88 8.44 -14.14
N THR A 275 8.79 8.20 -13.15
CA THR A 275 9.63 6.99 -13.14
C THR A 275 9.32 6.00 -12.01
N THR A 276 8.47 6.35 -11.03
CA THR A 276 8.19 5.48 -9.87
C THR A 276 6.71 5.17 -9.70
N GLY A 277 5.96 5.18 -10.79
CA GLY A 277 4.54 4.85 -10.84
C GLY A 277 3.62 5.90 -10.22
N HIS A 278 2.33 5.65 -10.35
CA HIS A 278 1.25 6.53 -9.91
C HIS A 278 -0.05 5.71 -9.81
N ARG A 279 -1.05 6.18 -9.06
CA ARG A 279 -2.42 5.66 -9.19
C ARG A 279 -2.95 6.07 -10.57
N PRO A 280 -3.51 5.14 -11.36
CA PRO A 280 -4.03 5.45 -12.69
C PRO A 280 -5.25 6.38 -12.63
N ARG A 281 -5.40 7.27 -13.62
CA ARG A 281 -6.68 7.88 -13.89
C ARG A 281 -7.69 6.82 -14.27
N THR A 282 -8.90 6.89 -13.72
CA THR A 282 -9.96 5.91 -13.98
C THR A 282 -11.22 6.59 -14.49
N LEU A 283 -11.86 5.97 -15.49
CA LEU A 283 -13.15 6.36 -16.03
C LEU A 283 -14.13 5.25 -15.69
N GLN A 284 -15.24 5.58 -15.01
CA GLN A 284 -16.18 4.60 -14.50
C GLN A 284 -17.62 4.97 -14.84
N ARG A 285 -18.46 3.97 -15.08
CA ARG A 285 -19.91 4.07 -15.20
C ARG A 285 -20.56 3.16 -14.18
N VAL A 286 -21.46 3.70 -13.37
CA VAL A 286 -22.27 2.92 -12.44
C VAL A 286 -23.72 3.12 -12.76
N ALA A 287 -24.49 2.02 -12.92
CA ALA A 287 -25.92 2.05 -13.09
C ALA A 287 -26.58 1.14 -12.04
N LEU A 288 -27.52 1.69 -11.29
CA LEU A 288 -28.23 1.04 -10.18
C LEU A 288 -29.73 1.03 -10.48
N GLY A 289 -30.36 -0.14 -10.36
CA GLY A 289 -31.80 -0.31 -10.33
C GLY A 289 -32.27 -0.72 -8.95
N ALA A 290 -33.40 -0.19 -8.48
CA ALA A 290 -33.95 -0.54 -7.18
C ALA A 290 -35.50 -0.57 -7.22
N THR A 291 -36.08 -1.31 -6.28
CA THR A 291 -37.50 -1.24 -5.94
C THR A 291 -37.80 0.06 -5.19
N THR A 292 -39.07 0.45 -5.09
CA THR A 292 -39.50 1.68 -4.39
C THR A 292 -39.23 1.64 -2.87
N ASP A 293 -39.08 0.47 -2.28
CA ASP A 293 -38.66 0.29 -0.87
C ASP A 293 -37.14 0.24 -0.71
N GLY A 294 -36.35 0.41 -1.79
CA GLY A 294 -34.92 0.57 -1.76
C GLY A 294 -34.10 -0.73 -1.82
N ARG A 295 -34.69 -1.87 -2.23
CA ARG A 295 -33.93 -3.08 -2.52
C ARG A 295 -33.28 -2.97 -3.91
N LEU A 296 -31.97 -3.20 -4.00
CA LEU A 296 -31.27 -3.22 -5.29
C LEU A 296 -31.77 -4.39 -6.14
N THR A 297 -32.09 -4.12 -7.39
CA THR A 297 -32.49 -5.12 -8.40
C THR A 297 -31.41 -5.30 -9.45
N SER A 298 -30.63 -4.27 -9.72
CA SER A 298 -29.50 -4.28 -10.66
C SER A 298 -28.35 -3.42 -10.19
N LEU A 299 -27.12 -3.90 -10.42
CA LEU A 299 -25.89 -3.16 -10.27
C LEU A 299 -24.98 -3.43 -11.48
N ILE A 300 -24.70 -2.38 -12.25
CA ILE A 300 -23.76 -2.42 -13.37
C ILE A 300 -22.60 -1.49 -13.02
N HIS A 301 -21.38 -2.01 -13.01
CA HIS A 301 -20.16 -1.22 -12.81
C HIS A 301 -19.16 -1.52 -13.92
N GLU A 302 -18.99 -0.56 -14.82
CA GLU A 302 -18.02 -0.60 -15.89
C GLU A 302 -16.93 0.42 -15.60
N GLY A 303 -15.68 0.02 -15.76
CA GLY A 303 -14.56 0.88 -15.49
C GLY A 303 -13.41 0.66 -16.44
N SER A 304 -12.57 1.67 -16.56
CA SER A 304 -11.30 1.61 -17.25
C SER A 304 -10.25 2.40 -16.51
N GLY A 305 -9.00 1.95 -16.63
CA GLY A 305 -7.85 2.61 -16.03
C GLY A 305 -6.70 2.73 -17.01
N GLU A 306 -5.95 3.82 -16.91
CA GLU A 306 -4.76 4.00 -17.73
C GLU A 306 -3.67 2.97 -17.41
N THR A 307 -2.89 2.59 -18.42
CA THR A 307 -1.70 1.77 -18.28
C THR A 307 -0.65 2.20 -19.32
N SER A 308 0.59 1.75 -19.16
CA SER A 308 1.60 1.98 -20.21
C SER A 308 1.39 1.03 -21.39
N ARG A 309 1.97 1.37 -22.57
CA ARG A 309 1.95 0.48 -23.73
C ARG A 309 2.93 -0.68 -23.59
N TYR A 310 3.98 -0.54 -22.77
CA TYR A 310 5.01 -1.56 -22.62
C TYR A 310 4.78 -2.51 -21.45
N GLU A 311 3.87 -2.15 -20.52
CA GLU A 311 3.49 -3.00 -19.38
C GLU A 311 2.04 -2.75 -18.97
N GLN A 312 1.33 -3.82 -18.59
CA GLN A 312 -0.03 -3.70 -18.08
C GLN A 312 -0.03 -3.60 -16.56
N PHE A 313 -0.72 -2.58 -16.06
CA PHE A 313 -1.12 -2.45 -14.66
C PHE A 313 -2.65 -2.44 -14.57
N VAL A 314 -3.22 -3.21 -13.65
CA VAL A 314 -4.67 -3.31 -13.43
C VAL A 314 -5.02 -2.69 -12.09
N GLU A 315 -5.80 -1.62 -12.10
CA GLU A 315 -6.47 -1.08 -10.93
C GLU A 315 -7.80 -1.82 -10.75
N ALA A 316 -7.92 -2.65 -9.71
CA ALA A 316 -9.03 -3.60 -9.53
C ALA A 316 -10.34 -2.92 -9.07
N LEU A 317 -10.76 -1.84 -9.71
CA LEU A 317 -11.83 -0.94 -9.24
C LEU A 317 -13.24 -1.57 -9.17
N THR A 318 -13.49 -2.68 -9.86
CA THR A 318 -14.79 -3.36 -9.82
C THR A 318 -14.87 -4.48 -8.78
N SER A 319 -13.81 -4.71 -7.99
CA SER A 319 -13.67 -5.85 -7.07
C SER A 319 -14.78 -5.91 -6.02
N THR A 320 -15.17 -4.77 -5.45
CA THR A 320 -16.16 -4.68 -4.36
C THR A 320 -17.61 -4.77 -4.82
N SER A 321 -17.90 -4.48 -6.10
CA SER A 321 -19.26 -4.35 -6.62
C SER A 321 -20.08 -5.64 -6.58
N GLY A 322 -19.41 -6.79 -6.51
CA GLY A 322 -20.08 -8.09 -6.47
C GLY A 322 -20.57 -8.54 -5.10
N PHE A 323 -20.04 -7.94 -4.00
CA PHE A 323 -20.29 -8.42 -2.65
C PHE A 323 -20.61 -7.34 -1.61
N MET A 324 -20.37 -6.07 -1.94
CA MET A 324 -20.54 -4.99 -0.96
C MET A 324 -22.00 -4.81 -0.56
N TYR A 325 -22.91 -4.92 -1.52
CA TYR A 325 -24.36 -4.84 -1.35
C TYR A 325 -25.05 -6.06 -1.96
N SER A 326 -26.13 -6.50 -1.33
CA SER A 326 -26.97 -7.57 -1.88
C SER A 326 -27.69 -7.06 -3.13
N CYS A 327 -27.49 -7.75 -4.24
CA CYS A 327 -28.12 -7.45 -5.51
C CYS A 327 -28.20 -8.72 -6.37
N PRO A 328 -29.39 -9.16 -6.80
CA PRO A 328 -29.52 -10.39 -7.57
C PRO A 328 -28.91 -10.32 -8.96
N ASN A 329 -28.83 -9.14 -9.55
CA ASN A 329 -28.35 -8.96 -10.91
C ASN A 329 -27.18 -7.98 -10.93
N VAL A 330 -25.98 -8.48 -11.17
CA VAL A 330 -24.74 -7.69 -11.16
C VAL A 330 -23.95 -7.94 -12.44
N ARG A 331 -23.44 -6.88 -13.06
CA ARG A 331 -22.47 -6.98 -14.14
C ARG A 331 -21.32 -6.02 -13.89
N THR A 332 -20.09 -6.55 -13.92
CA THR A 332 -18.87 -5.74 -13.85
C THR A 332 -18.02 -5.94 -15.10
N ARG A 333 -17.40 -4.87 -15.58
CA ARG A 333 -16.49 -4.88 -16.73
C ARG A 333 -15.33 -3.94 -16.50
N TYR A 334 -14.11 -4.38 -16.85
CA TYR A 334 -12.92 -3.54 -16.74
C TYR A 334 -12.09 -3.54 -18.03
N ARG A 335 -11.55 -2.39 -18.41
CA ARG A 335 -10.66 -2.23 -19.56
C ARG A 335 -9.43 -1.42 -19.21
N LEU A 336 -8.32 -1.75 -19.85
CA LEU A 336 -7.08 -0.98 -19.82
C LEU A 336 -7.04 0.02 -20.95
N LEU A 337 -6.51 1.20 -20.68
CA LEU A 337 -6.31 2.30 -21.64
C LEU A 337 -4.78 2.49 -21.82
N PRO A 338 -4.15 1.81 -22.83
CA PRO A 338 -2.71 1.89 -23.05
C PRO A 338 -2.31 3.27 -23.57
N MET A 339 -1.36 3.92 -22.89
CA MET A 339 -0.87 5.26 -23.21
C MET A 339 0.66 5.34 -23.22
N ASP A 340 1.19 6.42 -23.76
CA ASP A 340 2.62 6.70 -23.82
C ASP A 340 3.09 7.41 -22.53
N THR A 341 2.91 6.71 -21.41
CA THR A 341 3.26 7.16 -20.05
C THR A 341 4.02 6.08 -19.30
N GLY A 342 4.70 6.47 -18.21
CA GLY A 342 5.28 5.49 -17.28
C GLY A 342 4.19 4.56 -16.72
N THR A 343 4.56 3.34 -16.37
CA THR A 343 3.61 2.35 -15.84
C THR A 343 3.04 2.80 -14.50
N PRO A 344 1.71 2.77 -14.30
CA PRO A 344 1.09 2.95 -13.00
C PRO A 344 1.53 1.88 -12.00
N THR A 345 1.27 2.12 -10.72
CA THR A 345 1.51 1.13 -9.66
C THR A 345 0.50 1.28 -8.54
N PHE A 346 0.49 0.30 -7.63
CA PHE A 346 -0.36 0.31 -6.46
C PHE A 346 -0.16 1.60 -5.63
N MET A 347 -1.27 2.26 -5.31
CA MET A 347 -1.30 3.31 -4.31
C MET A 347 -2.31 2.94 -3.24
N ARG A 348 -2.05 3.23 -1.99
CA ARG A 348 -2.83 2.87 -0.80
C ARG A 348 -4.33 2.68 -1.10
N GLY A 349 -4.87 1.46 -0.87
CA GLY A 349 -6.23 1.07 -1.25
C GLY A 349 -6.44 0.86 -2.76
N PRO A 350 -5.51 0.15 -3.48
CA PRO A 350 -5.59 0.01 -4.93
C PRO A 350 -6.84 -0.76 -5.35
N GLY A 351 -7.60 -0.18 -6.26
CA GLY A 351 -8.87 -0.71 -6.75
C GLY A 351 -10.05 -0.32 -5.85
N GLU A 352 -9.99 -0.62 -4.56
CA GLU A 352 -11.08 -0.33 -3.62
C GLU A 352 -11.33 1.18 -3.46
N ALA A 353 -10.28 1.98 -3.32
CA ALA A 353 -10.42 3.43 -3.20
C ALA A 353 -11.03 4.04 -4.47
N SER A 354 -10.55 3.62 -5.64
CA SER A 354 -11.02 4.12 -6.93
C SER A 354 -12.45 3.65 -7.21
N GLY A 355 -12.76 2.37 -6.99
CA GLY A 355 -14.05 1.77 -7.31
C GLY A 355 -15.16 2.17 -6.35
N MET A 356 -14.88 2.21 -5.04
CA MET A 356 -15.88 2.59 -4.04
C MET A 356 -16.26 4.07 -4.14
N TYR A 357 -15.40 4.94 -4.67
CA TYR A 357 -15.79 6.30 -4.94
C TYR A 357 -17.04 6.36 -5.86
N ALA A 358 -17.01 5.63 -6.96
CA ALA A 358 -18.11 5.62 -7.92
C ALA A 358 -19.38 4.92 -7.35
N VAL A 359 -19.20 3.73 -6.77
CA VAL A 359 -20.32 2.93 -6.24
C VAL A 359 -21.00 3.65 -5.07
N GLU A 360 -20.25 4.16 -4.09
CA GLU A 360 -20.78 4.82 -2.90
C GLU A 360 -21.46 6.15 -3.22
N SER A 361 -20.96 6.88 -4.22
CA SER A 361 -21.62 8.10 -4.73
C SER A 361 -22.93 7.79 -5.46
N ALA A 362 -22.98 6.70 -6.23
CA ALA A 362 -24.22 6.27 -6.90
C ALA A 362 -25.27 5.76 -5.90
N ILE A 363 -24.85 5.00 -4.87
CA ILE A 363 -25.75 4.56 -3.79
C ILE A 363 -26.32 5.74 -3.02
N ASP A 364 -25.50 6.75 -2.74
CA ASP A 364 -25.98 7.98 -2.09
C ASP A 364 -26.99 8.73 -2.99
N GLU A 365 -26.72 8.83 -4.29
CA GLU A 365 -27.68 9.43 -5.24
C GLU A 365 -29.02 8.68 -5.30
N LEU A 366 -28.96 7.34 -5.27
CA LEU A 366 -30.15 6.49 -5.21
C LEU A 366 -30.94 6.72 -3.90
N SER A 367 -30.28 6.96 -2.77
CA SER A 367 -30.93 7.24 -1.49
C SER A 367 -31.82 8.50 -1.56
N TYR A 368 -31.32 9.55 -2.20
CA TYR A 368 -32.11 10.78 -2.40
C TYR A 368 -33.28 10.60 -3.36
N LYS A 369 -33.10 9.85 -4.45
CA LYS A 369 -34.21 9.53 -5.38
C LYS A 369 -35.34 8.76 -4.71
N LEU A 370 -34.98 7.88 -3.75
CA LEU A 370 -35.93 7.08 -2.98
C LEU A 370 -36.48 7.81 -1.77
N GLY A 371 -35.90 8.93 -1.34
CA GLY A 371 -36.24 9.60 -0.10
C GLY A 371 -35.89 8.77 1.15
N ILE A 372 -34.90 7.87 1.04
CA ILE A 372 -34.43 6.98 2.12
C ILE A 372 -33.12 7.55 2.68
N ASP A 373 -32.94 7.50 4.01
CA ASP A 373 -31.68 7.90 4.62
C ASP A 373 -30.49 7.08 4.04
N PRO A 374 -29.35 7.72 3.73
CA PRO A 374 -28.22 7.05 3.12
C PRO A 374 -27.68 5.85 3.91
N VAL A 375 -27.70 5.88 5.26
CA VAL A 375 -27.30 4.75 6.09
C VAL A 375 -28.34 3.64 6.02
N GLU A 376 -29.61 4.01 6.06
CA GLU A 376 -30.72 3.04 6.01
C GLU A 376 -30.77 2.31 4.67
N LEU A 377 -30.53 3.00 3.52
CA LEU A 377 -30.46 2.33 2.22
C LEU A 377 -29.36 1.27 2.18
N ARG A 378 -28.19 1.56 2.75
CA ARG A 378 -27.09 0.61 2.84
C ARG A 378 -27.43 -0.59 3.72
N ARG A 379 -28.09 -0.35 4.87
CA ARG A 379 -28.56 -1.42 5.77
C ARG A 379 -29.58 -2.33 5.11
N ARG A 380 -30.50 -1.80 4.31
CA ARG A 380 -31.51 -2.62 3.58
C ARG A 380 -30.87 -3.58 2.60
N ASN A 381 -29.70 -3.21 2.06
CA ASN A 381 -28.99 -4.00 1.06
C ASN A 381 -27.77 -4.72 1.65
N GLU A 382 -27.76 -5.01 2.96
CA GLU A 382 -26.73 -5.81 3.60
C GLU A 382 -26.77 -7.25 3.09
N PRO A 383 -25.69 -7.79 2.50
CA PRO A 383 -25.65 -9.18 2.05
C PRO A 383 -25.39 -10.14 3.21
N ALA A 384 -26.06 -11.28 3.20
CA ALA A 384 -25.82 -12.34 4.18
C ALA A 384 -24.52 -13.13 3.92
N ILE A 385 -24.11 -13.18 2.66
CA ILE A 385 -22.88 -13.86 2.19
C ILE A 385 -22.19 -13.01 1.13
N ASP A 386 -20.97 -13.31 0.80
CA ASP A 386 -20.35 -12.82 -0.43
C ASP A 386 -21.04 -13.48 -1.64
N GLU A 387 -21.92 -12.73 -2.28
CA GLU A 387 -22.74 -13.22 -3.38
C GLU A 387 -21.92 -13.43 -4.68
N ALA A 388 -20.73 -12.82 -4.80
CA ALA A 388 -19.86 -13.01 -5.94
C ALA A 388 -19.12 -14.36 -5.88
N GLU A 389 -18.60 -14.71 -4.71
CA GLU A 389 -17.87 -15.95 -4.49
C GLU A 389 -18.77 -17.08 -3.94
N LYS A 390 -20.01 -16.76 -3.53
CA LYS A 390 -20.98 -17.65 -2.87
C LYS A 390 -20.45 -18.25 -1.57
N LEU A 391 -19.67 -17.47 -0.81
CA LEU A 391 -19.07 -17.87 0.45
C LEU A 391 -19.62 -17.05 1.61
N PRO A 392 -19.77 -17.62 2.81
CA PRO A 392 -20.02 -16.85 4.01
C PRO A 392 -18.82 -15.91 4.28
N PHE A 393 -19.08 -14.75 4.85
CA PHE A 393 -17.99 -13.91 5.39
C PHE A 393 -17.40 -14.59 6.63
N SER A 394 -16.07 -14.51 6.79
CA SER A 394 -15.42 -14.99 8.02
C SER A 394 -15.87 -14.15 9.25
N SER A 395 -16.05 -12.86 9.05
CA SER A 395 -16.82 -11.93 9.88
C SER A 395 -17.17 -10.69 9.06
N ARG A 396 -18.26 -9.99 9.42
CA ARG A 396 -18.70 -8.76 8.75
C ARG A 396 -19.35 -7.82 9.75
N SER A 397 -18.59 -6.83 10.24
CA SER A 397 -19.03 -5.89 11.27
C SER A 397 -19.50 -4.55 10.70
N LEU A 398 -19.91 -4.50 9.42
CA LEU A 398 -20.28 -3.24 8.76
C LEU A 398 -21.49 -2.57 9.42
N MET A 399 -22.48 -3.36 9.84
CA MET A 399 -23.67 -2.82 10.55
C MET A 399 -23.29 -2.17 11.88
N GLN A 400 -22.34 -2.76 12.61
CA GLN A 400 -21.80 -2.19 13.85
C GLN A 400 -20.99 -0.92 13.56
N CYS A 401 -20.26 -0.88 12.43
CA CYS A 401 -19.53 0.32 11.99
C CYS A 401 -20.50 1.48 11.68
N TYR A 402 -21.63 1.22 11.03
CA TYR A 402 -22.66 2.25 10.82
C TYR A 402 -23.24 2.74 12.14
N ALA A 403 -23.59 1.83 13.05
CA ALA A 403 -24.18 2.20 14.34
C ALA A 403 -23.22 3.07 15.17
N LEU A 404 -21.98 2.60 15.36
CA LEU A 404 -20.95 3.32 16.12
C LEU A 404 -20.58 4.66 15.46
N GLY A 405 -20.36 4.65 14.14
CA GLY A 405 -19.99 5.86 13.40
C GLY A 405 -21.12 6.90 13.42
N ALA A 406 -22.36 6.50 13.21
CA ALA A 406 -23.53 7.39 13.26
C ALA A 406 -23.73 7.99 14.66
N GLU A 407 -23.57 7.20 15.73
CA GLU A 407 -23.65 7.66 17.11
C GLU A 407 -22.57 8.70 17.39
N ARG A 408 -21.30 8.38 17.13
CA ARG A 408 -20.14 9.27 17.37
C ARG A 408 -20.20 10.55 16.56
N PHE A 409 -20.68 10.47 15.34
CA PHE A 409 -20.85 11.62 14.46
C PHE A 409 -22.09 12.47 14.82
N GLY A 410 -23.10 11.88 15.45
CA GLY A 410 -24.38 12.54 15.71
C GLY A 410 -25.31 12.58 14.49
N TRP A 411 -25.26 11.55 13.64
CA TRP A 411 -25.97 11.46 12.36
C TRP A 411 -27.48 11.70 12.47
N ALA A 412 -28.11 11.35 13.59
CA ALA A 412 -29.54 11.51 13.82
C ALA A 412 -30.02 12.98 13.76
N SER A 413 -29.13 13.95 13.93
CA SER A 413 -29.47 15.39 13.84
C SER A 413 -29.30 15.98 12.43
N ARG A 414 -29.02 15.14 11.43
CA ARG A 414 -28.89 15.56 10.04
C ARG A 414 -30.23 16.00 9.46
N ASP A 415 -30.31 17.20 8.89
CA ASP A 415 -31.46 17.56 8.03
C ASP A 415 -31.25 16.83 6.67
N PRO A 416 -32.20 15.99 6.21
CA PRO A 416 -32.03 15.23 4.97
C PRO A 416 -32.05 16.07 3.70
N ARG A 417 -32.53 17.31 3.77
CA ARG A 417 -32.69 18.18 2.60
C ARG A 417 -31.35 18.80 2.21
N PRO A 418 -30.91 18.69 0.96
CA PRO A 418 -29.74 19.42 0.48
C PRO A 418 -29.90 20.94 0.71
N ARG A 419 -28.79 21.61 1.05
CA ARG A 419 -28.69 23.07 1.29
C ARG A 419 -29.39 23.57 2.56
N ALA A 420 -30.00 22.70 3.36
CA ALA A 420 -30.75 23.11 4.54
C ALA A 420 -29.86 23.51 5.73
N MET A 421 -28.68 22.87 5.86
CA MET A 421 -27.77 23.13 6.97
C MET A 421 -26.79 24.27 6.64
N ARG A 422 -26.63 25.20 7.58
CA ARG A 422 -25.77 26.39 7.39
C ARG A 422 -25.01 26.75 8.67
N ASP A 423 -23.87 27.41 8.46
CA ASP A 423 -23.10 28.10 9.50
C ASP A 423 -22.76 29.49 8.96
N GLY A 424 -23.56 30.49 9.32
CA GLY A 424 -23.51 31.79 8.68
C GLY A 424 -23.81 31.69 7.17
N ARG A 425 -22.89 32.17 6.34
CA ARG A 425 -23.00 32.07 4.88
C ARG A 425 -22.58 30.69 4.33
N LEU A 426 -21.82 29.92 5.12
CA LEU A 426 -21.33 28.63 4.67
C LEU A 426 -22.42 27.57 4.60
N LEU A 427 -22.44 26.82 3.52
CA LEU A 427 -23.30 25.63 3.38
C LEU A 427 -22.64 24.47 4.09
N ILE A 428 -23.39 23.76 4.95
CA ILE A 428 -22.89 22.61 5.69
C ILE A 428 -23.46 21.34 5.06
N GLY A 429 -22.58 20.37 4.81
CA GLY A 429 -22.98 19.08 4.27
C GLY A 429 -22.46 17.91 5.08
N TRP A 430 -23.31 16.90 5.29
CA TRP A 430 -22.97 15.64 5.91
C TRP A 430 -23.10 14.49 4.92
N GLY A 431 -22.05 13.69 4.81
CA GLY A 431 -22.01 12.53 3.94
C GLY A 431 -21.53 11.28 4.66
N VAL A 432 -21.91 10.13 4.14
CA VAL A 432 -21.49 8.82 4.62
C VAL A 432 -21.08 7.96 3.45
N ALA A 433 -20.09 7.08 3.67
CA ALA A 433 -19.72 6.02 2.75
C ALA A 433 -19.21 4.80 3.49
N SER A 434 -19.37 3.65 2.84
CA SER A 434 -18.82 2.38 3.28
C SER A 434 -17.38 2.22 2.82
N ALA A 435 -16.64 1.36 3.50
CA ALA A 435 -15.31 0.95 3.11
C ALA A 435 -15.16 -0.57 3.24
N SER A 436 -14.40 -1.17 2.35
CA SER A 436 -13.97 -2.56 2.46
C SER A 436 -12.56 -2.70 1.90
N TYR A 437 -11.81 -3.66 2.46
CA TYR A 437 -10.50 -4.04 1.93
C TYR A 437 -10.25 -5.53 2.17
N PRO A 438 -9.71 -6.28 1.20
CA PRO A 438 -9.48 -7.72 1.35
C PRO A 438 -8.45 -8.03 2.43
N CYS A 439 -8.65 -9.14 3.14
CA CYS A 439 -7.71 -9.62 4.15
C CYS A 439 -6.71 -10.59 3.53
N PHE A 440 -5.54 -10.09 3.17
CA PHE A 440 -4.45 -10.93 2.70
C PHE A 440 -3.73 -11.62 3.87
N PHE A 441 -3.32 -12.87 3.65
CA PHE A 441 -2.44 -13.64 4.51
C PHE A 441 -1.57 -14.52 3.63
N SER A 442 -0.42 -14.00 3.26
CA SER A 442 0.56 -14.67 2.39
C SER A 442 1.62 -15.39 3.21
N PRO A 443 2.30 -16.40 2.65
CA PRO A 443 3.39 -17.09 3.33
C PRO A 443 4.46 -16.13 3.85
N ALA A 444 4.83 -16.30 5.12
CA ALA A 444 5.88 -15.54 5.78
C ALA A 444 6.68 -16.45 6.72
N SER A 445 7.94 -16.13 6.90
CA SER A 445 8.84 -16.84 7.81
C SER A 445 9.46 -15.88 8.82
N ALA A 446 9.76 -16.36 10.01
CA ALA A 446 10.48 -15.63 11.04
C ALA A 446 11.46 -16.57 11.77
N ARG A 447 12.44 -15.97 12.40
CA ARG A 447 13.43 -16.67 13.24
C ARG A 447 13.50 -15.99 14.60
N VAL A 448 13.62 -16.79 15.66
CA VAL A 448 13.76 -16.32 17.03
C VAL A 448 15.00 -16.95 17.63
N ARG A 449 15.81 -16.14 18.29
CA ARG A 449 16.96 -16.57 19.12
C ARG A 449 16.73 -16.14 20.55
N LEU A 450 16.78 -17.08 21.48
CA LEU A 450 16.79 -16.81 22.93
C LEU A 450 18.22 -16.79 23.42
N LEU A 451 18.60 -15.72 24.10
CA LEU A 451 19.95 -15.45 24.55
C LEU A 451 20.15 -15.86 26.02
N ALA A 452 21.41 -16.01 26.43
CA ALA A 452 21.76 -16.41 27.79
C ALA A 452 21.30 -15.43 28.89
N ASP A 453 21.10 -14.15 28.54
CA ASP A 453 20.53 -13.12 29.43
C ASP A 453 19.02 -13.16 29.55
N GLY A 454 18.36 -14.11 28.86
CA GLY A 454 16.94 -14.29 28.83
C GLY A 454 16.20 -13.33 27.84
N SER A 455 16.93 -12.55 27.05
CA SER A 455 16.36 -11.73 25.98
C SER A 455 16.10 -12.53 24.70
N ALA A 456 15.28 -11.97 23.80
CA ALA A 456 14.94 -12.58 22.53
C ALA A 456 15.27 -11.66 21.36
N GLU A 457 15.93 -12.18 20.35
CA GLU A 457 16.07 -11.55 19.03
C GLU A 457 15.15 -12.22 18.03
N VAL A 458 14.40 -11.42 17.29
CA VAL A 458 13.43 -11.87 16.30
C VAL A 458 13.73 -11.21 14.95
N GLU A 459 13.75 -11.98 13.88
CA GLU A 459 14.14 -11.52 12.55
C GLU A 459 13.16 -11.95 11.48
N ALA A 460 12.86 -11.03 10.55
CA ALA A 460 12.08 -11.30 9.34
C ALA A 460 12.42 -10.25 8.26
N ALA A 461 12.43 -10.63 6.98
CA ALA A 461 12.78 -9.75 5.85
C ALA A 461 11.65 -8.77 5.47
N SER A 462 10.96 -8.23 6.47
CA SER A 462 9.86 -7.27 6.29
C SER A 462 10.41 -5.84 6.12
N SER A 463 9.51 -4.85 6.04
CA SER A 463 9.84 -3.42 5.97
C SER A 463 9.06 -2.64 7.02
N ASP A 464 9.44 -1.38 7.27
CA ASP A 464 8.63 -0.42 8.05
C ASP A 464 8.56 0.92 7.30
N MET A 465 7.43 1.16 6.65
CA MET A 465 7.12 2.43 5.97
C MET A 465 6.30 3.40 6.86
N GLY A 466 6.27 3.16 8.18
CA GLY A 466 5.63 4.02 9.15
C GLY A 466 4.45 3.44 9.94
N PRO A 467 3.91 2.21 9.70
CA PRO A 467 2.82 1.68 10.51
C PRO A 467 3.26 1.24 11.92
N GLY A 468 4.56 1.10 12.16
CA GLY A 468 5.11 0.65 13.45
C GLY A 468 5.34 -0.86 13.50
N THR A 469 5.83 -1.44 12.43
CA THR A 469 6.13 -2.87 12.30
C THR A 469 7.05 -3.35 13.41
N TYR A 470 8.13 -2.61 13.71
CA TYR A 470 9.02 -2.93 14.84
C TYR A 470 8.24 -3.13 16.13
N THR A 471 7.37 -2.19 16.48
CA THR A 471 6.62 -2.23 17.74
C THR A 471 5.60 -3.35 17.77
N SER A 472 4.82 -3.51 16.70
CA SER A 472 3.78 -4.53 16.64
C SER A 472 4.34 -5.95 16.69
N MET A 473 5.45 -6.21 15.98
CA MET A 473 6.10 -7.52 16.00
C MET A 473 6.76 -7.79 17.38
N THR A 474 7.35 -6.76 18.00
CA THR A 474 7.86 -6.86 19.37
C THR A 474 6.73 -7.21 20.35
N GLN A 475 5.52 -6.61 20.21
CA GLN A 475 4.37 -6.94 21.06
C GLN A 475 3.93 -8.40 20.89
N VAL A 476 3.84 -8.88 19.64
CA VAL A 476 3.47 -10.28 19.35
C VAL A 476 4.48 -11.25 19.96
N ALA A 477 5.77 -10.97 19.79
CA ALA A 477 6.82 -11.83 20.35
C ALA A 477 6.85 -11.78 21.88
N ALA A 478 6.76 -10.59 22.47
CA ALA A 478 6.74 -10.38 23.91
C ALA A 478 5.57 -11.12 24.58
N GLU A 479 4.35 -10.99 24.03
CA GLU A 479 3.18 -11.72 24.56
C GLU A 479 3.36 -13.25 24.42
N THR A 480 3.81 -13.71 23.25
CA THR A 480 3.96 -15.15 22.99
C THR A 480 5.03 -15.78 23.89
N LEU A 481 6.14 -15.08 24.10
CA LEU A 481 7.23 -15.54 24.97
C LEU A 481 6.98 -15.20 26.45
N SER A 482 5.95 -14.42 26.79
CA SER A 482 5.73 -13.87 28.12
C SER A 482 6.95 -13.11 28.66
N LEU A 483 7.58 -12.31 27.79
CA LEU A 483 8.73 -11.47 28.12
C LEU A 483 8.35 -9.99 28.15
N PRO A 484 9.01 -9.15 28.97
CA PRO A 484 8.91 -7.69 28.86
C PRO A 484 9.29 -7.20 27.46
N LEU A 485 8.67 -6.11 26.98
CA LEU A 485 8.95 -5.53 25.66
C LEU A 485 10.44 -5.17 25.48
N ASP A 486 11.09 -4.67 26.49
CA ASP A 486 12.51 -4.28 26.48
C ASP A 486 13.48 -5.49 26.42
N LYS A 487 12.97 -6.70 26.68
CA LYS A 487 13.71 -7.97 26.51
C LYS A 487 13.55 -8.57 25.11
N VAL A 488 12.77 -7.96 24.23
CA VAL A 488 12.52 -8.45 22.88
C VAL A 488 12.98 -7.42 21.84
N ARG A 489 13.87 -7.83 20.94
CA ARG A 489 14.36 -7.03 19.83
C ARG A 489 13.90 -7.62 18.51
N PHE A 490 13.08 -6.89 17.76
CA PHE A 490 12.70 -7.24 16.39
C PHE A 490 13.60 -6.53 15.37
N SER A 491 14.10 -7.26 14.39
CA SER A 491 14.93 -6.75 13.28
C SER A 491 14.28 -7.09 11.93
N LEU A 492 14.34 -6.14 10.99
CA LEU A 492 13.76 -6.25 9.64
C LEU A 492 14.61 -5.55 8.58
N GLY A 493 14.16 -5.58 7.33
CA GLY A 493 14.71 -4.77 6.25
C GLY A 493 16.01 -5.33 5.64
N ARG A 494 16.25 -6.62 5.73
CA ARG A 494 17.39 -7.28 5.10
C ARG A 494 16.92 -8.50 4.31
N SER A 495 17.39 -8.65 3.08
CA SER A 495 16.99 -9.77 2.22
C SER A 495 17.58 -11.12 2.62
N ASP A 496 18.58 -11.14 3.52
CA ASP A 496 19.17 -12.36 4.11
C ASP A 496 18.44 -12.83 5.40
N PHE A 497 17.41 -12.13 5.84
CA PHE A 497 16.51 -12.59 6.90
C PHE A 497 15.46 -13.57 6.35
N PRO A 498 14.73 -14.31 7.23
CA PRO A 498 13.66 -15.19 6.77
C PRO A 498 12.65 -14.45 5.89
N ALA A 499 12.31 -15.05 4.75
CA ALA A 499 11.50 -14.41 3.70
C ALA A 499 10.09 -14.06 4.17
N THR A 500 9.62 -12.90 3.75
CA THR A 500 8.25 -12.41 3.99
C THR A 500 7.62 -11.91 2.69
N PRO A 501 6.29 -11.80 2.61
CA PRO A 501 5.65 -11.13 1.50
C PRO A 501 5.92 -9.62 1.50
N SER A 502 5.45 -8.94 0.46
CA SER A 502 5.52 -7.49 0.35
C SER A 502 4.89 -6.78 1.55
N HIS A 503 5.47 -5.67 1.97
CA HIS A 503 4.85 -4.76 2.93
C HIS A 503 3.85 -3.85 2.20
N GLY A 504 2.71 -4.42 1.82
CA GLY A 504 1.61 -3.81 1.09
C GLY A 504 0.37 -4.70 1.20
N GLY A 505 -0.80 -4.23 0.74
CA GLY A 505 -2.03 -4.98 0.87
C GLY A 505 -2.48 -5.18 2.32
N SER A 506 -2.02 -4.36 3.25
CA SER A 506 -2.35 -4.41 4.69
C SER A 506 -2.11 -5.79 5.34
N GLN A 507 -1.21 -6.61 4.81
CA GLN A 507 -1.01 -8.02 5.21
C GLN A 507 0.13 -8.26 6.20
N THR A 508 0.95 -7.26 6.51
CA THR A 508 2.15 -7.48 7.34
C THR A 508 1.80 -8.01 8.73
N MET A 509 0.74 -7.49 9.34
CA MET A 509 0.32 -7.96 10.66
C MET A 509 -0.20 -9.40 10.63
N SER A 510 -0.99 -9.77 9.63
CA SER A 510 -1.52 -11.12 9.45
C SER A 510 -0.41 -12.13 9.08
N SER A 511 0.47 -11.78 8.15
CA SER A 511 1.50 -12.68 7.62
C SER A 511 2.72 -12.76 8.55
N VAL A 512 3.42 -11.63 8.74
CA VAL A 512 4.67 -11.60 9.53
C VAL A 512 4.37 -11.80 11.01
N GLY A 513 3.30 -11.20 11.54
CA GLY A 513 2.90 -11.40 12.95
C GLY A 513 2.58 -12.86 13.26
N SER A 514 1.90 -13.57 12.36
CA SER A 514 1.63 -15.01 12.51
C SER A 514 2.92 -15.85 12.46
N ALA A 515 3.86 -15.50 11.57
CA ALA A 515 5.17 -16.17 11.50
C ALA A 515 6.01 -15.92 12.75
N VAL A 516 6.03 -14.69 13.26
CA VAL A 516 6.70 -14.34 14.52
C VAL A 516 6.13 -15.16 15.68
N ARG A 517 4.78 -15.23 15.80
CA ARG A 517 4.14 -16.07 16.81
C ARG A 517 4.54 -17.53 16.68
N ALA A 518 4.51 -18.07 15.47
CA ALA A 518 4.89 -19.47 15.21
C ALA A 518 6.36 -19.74 15.57
N ALA A 519 7.28 -18.84 15.23
CA ALA A 519 8.70 -18.98 15.57
C ALA A 519 8.96 -18.88 17.09
N CYS A 520 8.22 -18.01 17.80
CA CYS A 520 8.27 -17.95 19.28
C CYS A 520 7.81 -19.27 19.91
N LEU A 521 6.72 -19.85 19.42
CA LEU A 521 6.24 -21.16 19.89
C LEU A 521 7.24 -22.27 19.56
N ALA A 522 7.88 -22.22 18.40
CA ALA A 522 8.89 -23.21 18.00
C ALA A 522 10.13 -23.18 18.91
N VAL A 523 10.66 -22.01 19.26
CA VAL A 523 11.80 -21.90 20.16
C VAL A 523 11.43 -22.31 21.59
N GLN A 524 10.22 -22.04 22.05
CA GLN A 524 9.70 -22.54 23.32
C GLN A 524 9.64 -24.07 23.33
N ALA A 525 9.15 -24.70 22.26
CA ALA A 525 9.08 -26.15 22.13
C ALA A 525 10.49 -26.77 22.13
N GLU A 526 11.46 -26.13 21.45
CA GLU A 526 12.86 -26.62 21.44
C GLU A 526 13.48 -26.57 22.83
N LEU A 527 13.30 -25.47 23.59
CA LEU A 527 13.79 -25.38 24.96
C LEU A 527 13.10 -26.38 25.91
N ALA A 528 11.77 -26.56 25.75
CA ALA A 528 11.06 -27.56 26.56
C ALA A 528 11.60 -28.97 26.32
N LYS A 529 11.86 -29.36 25.05
CA LYS A 529 12.48 -30.65 24.71
C LYS A 529 13.85 -30.81 25.38
N ARG A 530 14.68 -29.77 25.37
CA ARG A 530 16.00 -29.80 26.07
C ARG A 530 15.84 -29.94 27.57
N ALA A 531 14.91 -29.19 28.19
CA ALA A 531 14.67 -29.22 29.61
C ALA A 531 14.23 -30.61 30.13
N VAL A 532 13.35 -31.31 29.40
CA VAL A 532 12.88 -32.64 29.79
C VAL A 532 13.93 -33.74 29.51
N ALA A 533 14.88 -33.49 28.61
CA ALA A 533 15.98 -34.41 28.31
C ALA A 533 17.23 -34.20 29.20
N ASP A 534 17.43 -33.06 29.83
CA ASP A 534 18.60 -32.77 30.66
C ASP A 534 18.43 -33.35 32.07
N ARG A 535 19.31 -34.27 32.44
CA ARG A 535 19.30 -34.90 33.77
C ARG A 535 19.49 -33.91 34.94
N ARG A 536 20.00 -32.73 34.69
CA ARG A 536 20.16 -31.66 35.68
C ARG A 536 18.93 -30.81 35.88
N SER A 537 17.95 -30.93 34.94
CA SER A 537 16.72 -30.17 34.98
C SER A 537 15.73 -30.76 35.98
N GLN A 538 15.01 -29.92 36.69
CA GLN A 538 13.88 -30.31 37.54
C GLN A 538 12.74 -30.97 36.76
N LEU A 539 12.73 -30.80 35.43
CA LEU A 539 11.74 -31.37 34.49
C LEU A 539 12.24 -32.64 33.81
N PHE A 540 13.41 -33.17 34.19
CA PHE A 540 13.97 -34.40 33.59
C PHE A 540 12.97 -35.55 33.63
N GLY A 541 12.81 -36.20 32.48
CA GLY A 541 11.89 -37.35 32.31
C GLY A 541 10.40 -36.98 32.27
N ALA A 542 10.02 -35.71 32.38
CA ALA A 542 8.66 -35.30 32.18
C ALA A 542 8.25 -35.46 30.69
N SER A 543 6.97 -35.82 30.45
CA SER A 543 6.44 -35.76 29.09
C SER A 543 6.38 -34.31 28.61
N ILE A 544 6.71 -34.07 27.34
CA ILE A 544 6.63 -32.73 26.73
C ILE A 544 5.21 -32.13 26.86
N ASP A 545 4.19 -32.95 26.78
CA ASP A 545 2.78 -32.53 26.91
C ASP A 545 2.38 -32.21 28.35
N SER A 546 3.21 -32.58 29.35
CA SER A 546 2.97 -32.30 30.78
C SER A 546 3.57 -31.01 31.27
N VAL A 547 4.29 -30.27 30.41
CA VAL A 547 4.89 -28.98 30.73
C VAL A 547 4.23 -27.84 30.01
N GLU A 548 4.30 -26.64 30.55
CA GLU A 548 3.75 -25.40 29.97
C GLU A 548 4.64 -24.20 30.27
N TRP A 549 4.61 -23.22 29.36
CA TRP A 549 5.23 -21.93 29.60
C TRP A 549 4.27 -21.00 30.33
N ARG A 550 4.73 -20.46 31.46
CA ARG A 550 3.99 -19.46 32.22
C ARG A 550 4.95 -18.35 32.66
N GLU A 551 4.64 -17.12 32.32
CA GLU A 551 5.41 -15.92 32.72
C GLU A 551 6.94 -16.06 32.39
N GLY A 552 7.28 -16.60 31.22
CA GLY A 552 8.65 -16.80 30.77
C GLY A 552 9.41 -17.95 31.50
N ARG A 553 8.70 -18.80 32.21
CA ARG A 553 9.23 -19.99 32.93
C ARG A 553 8.54 -21.26 32.47
N LEU A 554 9.30 -22.36 32.43
CA LEU A 554 8.78 -23.67 32.04
C LEU A 554 8.47 -24.48 33.32
N SER A 555 7.20 -24.85 33.50
CA SER A 555 6.69 -25.58 34.66
C SER A 555 5.91 -26.82 34.25
N ARG A 556 5.69 -27.75 35.19
CA ARG A 556 4.68 -28.80 34.97
C ARG A 556 3.28 -28.18 34.99
N LYS A 557 2.40 -28.68 34.13
CA LYS A 557 1.00 -28.24 34.12
C LYS A 557 0.36 -28.44 35.48
N GLY A 558 -0.27 -27.35 35.97
CA GLY A 558 -0.91 -27.36 37.28
C GLY A 558 0.00 -27.19 38.47
N ASP A 559 1.32 -27.10 38.30
CA ASP A 559 2.26 -26.84 39.39
C ASP A 559 2.29 -25.31 39.64
N ALA A 560 2.15 -24.94 40.93
CA ALA A 560 2.29 -23.55 41.38
C ALA A 560 3.76 -23.11 41.49
N ALA A 561 4.71 -24.05 41.56
CA ALA A 561 6.12 -23.75 41.65
C ALA A 561 6.67 -23.19 40.34
N ALA A 562 7.41 -22.10 40.40
CA ALA A 562 8.03 -21.49 39.24
C ALA A 562 9.21 -22.36 38.76
N GLY A 563 9.09 -22.95 37.56
CA GLY A 563 10.15 -23.69 36.91
C GLY A 563 11.29 -22.80 36.37
N PRO A 564 12.26 -23.36 35.63
CA PRO A 564 13.38 -22.60 35.07
C PRO A 564 12.97 -21.55 34.05
N SER A 565 13.65 -20.40 34.08
CA SER A 565 13.49 -19.29 33.12
C SER A 565 14.22 -19.59 31.80
N TYR A 566 14.00 -18.75 30.77
CA TYR A 566 14.77 -18.81 29.51
C TYR A 566 16.29 -18.71 29.77
N SER A 567 16.72 -17.76 30.60
CA SER A 567 18.14 -17.57 30.93
C SER A 567 18.76 -18.84 31.60
N GLU A 568 18.05 -19.41 32.56
CA GLU A 568 18.51 -20.64 33.25
C GLU A 568 18.59 -21.83 32.27
N LEU A 569 17.62 -21.98 31.36
CA LEU A 569 17.64 -23.06 30.38
C LEU A 569 18.70 -22.87 29.30
N VAL A 570 18.91 -21.66 28.79
CA VAL A 570 19.94 -21.37 27.77
C VAL A 570 21.35 -21.53 28.42
N THR A 571 21.55 -20.99 29.60
CA THR A 571 22.82 -21.10 30.33
C THR A 571 23.14 -22.55 30.68
N GLY A 572 22.14 -23.30 31.17
CA GLY A 572 22.28 -24.73 31.49
C GLY A 572 22.61 -25.59 30.25
N ALA A 573 22.21 -25.16 29.08
CA ALA A 573 22.54 -25.80 27.80
C ALA A 573 23.89 -25.37 27.19
N GLY A 574 24.74 -24.67 27.96
CA GLY A 574 26.08 -24.24 27.54
C GLY A 574 26.17 -22.77 27.10
N GLY A 575 25.13 -21.97 27.31
CA GLY A 575 25.11 -20.52 27.08
C GLY A 575 25.02 -20.06 25.62
N SER A 576 25.09 -20.97 24.65
CA SER A 576 24.89 -20.66 23.25
C SER A 576 23.40 -20.33 22.99
N PRO A 577 23.07 -19.32 22.15
CA PRO A 577 21.71 -19.01 21.83
C PRO A 577 20.90 -20.22 21.33
N VAL A 578 19.67 -20.34 21.75
CA VAL A 578 18.72 -21.33 21.20
C VAL A 578 17.89 -20.68 20.15
N GLU A 579 17.95 -21.25 18.96
CA GLU A 579 17.31 -20.68 17.76
C GLU A 579 16.25 -21.64 17.21
N ALA A 580 15.14 -21.07 16.74
CA ALA A 580 14.16 -21.75 15.91
C ALA A 580 13.56 -20.81 14.88
N GLY A 581 13.27 -21.37 13.70
CA GLY A 581 12.51 -20.70 12.66
C GLY A 581 11.17 -21.38 12.46
N ALA A 582 10.19 -20.60 12.01
CA ALA A 582 8.89 -21.12 11.58
C ALA A 582 8.28 -20.26 10.48
N SER A 583 7.35 -20.86 9.75
CA SER A 583 6.57 -20.19 8.71
C SER A 583 5.10 -20.24 9.07
N ALA A 584 4.36 -19.24 8.56
CA ALA A 584 2.90 -19.20 8.63
C ALA A 584 2.33 -18.83 7.27
N ALA A 585 1.22 -19.45 6.92
CA ALA A 585 0.48 -19.19 5.69
C ALA A 585 -1.00 -19.49 5.93
N ARG A 586 -1.86 -18.95 5.06
CA ARG A 586 -3.29 -19.29 5.10
C ARG A 586 -3.50 -20.75 4.75
N ASP A 587 -4.33 -21.43 5.51
CA ASP A 587 -4.83 -22.75 5.15
C ASP A 587 -5.70 -22.64 3.89
N ALA A 588 -5.32 -23.40 2.86
CA ALA A 588 -6.04 -23.42 1.57
C ALA A 588 -7.49 -23.92 1.70
N ALA A 589 -7.79 -24.77 2.68
CA ALA A 589 -9.15 -25.23 2.95
C ALA A 589 -10.00 -24.11 3.54
N ILE A 590 -9.47 -23.34 4.49
CA ILE A 590 -10.14 -22.18 5.09
C ILE A 590 -10.36 -21.09 4.04
N ALA A 591 -9.38 -20.86 3.16
CA ALA A 591 -9.51 -19.88 2.08
C ALA A 591 -10.66 -20.16 1.10
N LYS A 592 -11.06 -21.42 0.97
CA LYS A 592 -12.19 -21.84 0.12
C LYS A 592 -13.54 -21.84 0.85
N GLN A 593 -13.55 -21.63 2.16
CA GLN A 593 -14.77 -21.67 2.97
C GLN A 593 -15.31 -20.27 3.29
N TYR A 594 -14.46 -19.25 3.30
CA TYR A 594 -14.83 -17.92 3.75
C TYR A 594 -14.33 -16.82 2.81
N SER A 595 -15.17 -15.82 2.58
CA SER A 595 -14.78 -14.52 2.05
C SER A 595 -14.29 -13.63 3.20
N MET A 596 -13.10 -13.03 3.06
CA MET A 596 -12.39 -12.39 4.17
C MET A 596 -12.07 -10.93 3.85
N HIS A 597 -12.74 -10.00 4.53
CA HIS A 597 -12.58 -8.57 4.35
C HIS A 597 -12.58 -7.83 5.70
N ALA A 598 -11.88 -6.69 5.73
CA ALA A 598 -12.11 -5.64 6.71
C ALA A 598 -13.20 -4.72 6.19
N PHE A 599 -14.01 -4.16 7.08
CA PHE A 599 -15.10 -3.25 6.74
C PHE A 599 -15.03 -1.97 7.56
N GLY A 600 -15.63 -0.89 7.04
CA GLY A 600 -15.71 0.37 7.74
C GLY A 600 -16.84 1.26 7.23
N ALA A 601 -17.16 2.26 8.03
CA ALA A 601 -18.08 3.34 7.67
C ALA A 601 -17.42 4.68 8.01
N VAL A 602 -17.49 5.63 7.10
CA VAL A 602 -16.89 6.96 7.27
C VAL A 602 -17.99 8.01 7.15
N PHE A 603 -18.07 8.87 8.15
CA PHE A 603 -19.00 10.00 8.23
C PHE A 603 -18.21 11.30 8.16
N VAL A 604 -18.66 12.23 7.34
CA VAL A 604 -17.93 13.46 7.04
C VAL A 604 -18.84 14.68 7.14
N GLU A 605 -18.33 15.76 7.73
CA GLU A 605 -18.92 17.09 7.65
C GLU A 605 -17.99 18.00 6.85
N VAL A 606 -18.54 18.65 5.82
CA VAL A 606 -17.86 19.70 5.07
C VAL A 606 -18.56 21.03 5.22
N SER A 607 -17.82 22.10 5.03
CA SER A 607 -18.38 23.43 4.70
C SER A 607 -18.02 23.81 3.29
N VAL A 608 -18.99 24.41 2.58
CA VAL A 608 -18.78 24.96 1.25
C VAL A 608 -19.08 26.47 1.28
N ASP A 609 -18.13 27.25 0.84
CA ASP A 609 -18.34 28.67 0.61
C ASP A 609 -19.03 28.87 -0.76
N PRO A 610 -20.30 29.28 -0.80
CA PRO A 610 -21.05 29.35 -2.06
C PRO A 610 -20.52 30.43 -3.03
N ASP A 611 -19.85 31.47 -2.50
CA ASP A 611 -19.32 32.56 -3.33
C ASP A 611 -17.97 32.19 -3.98
N LEU A 612 -17.21 31.31 -3.31
CA LEU A 612 -15.86 30.91 -3.73
C LEU A 612 -15.79 29.49 -4.31
N GLY A 613 -16.85 28.68 -4.16
CA GLY A 613 -16.81 27.26 -4.50
C GLY A 613 -15.82 26.45 -3.63
N LEU A 614 -15.36 26.99 -2.52
CA LEU A 614 -14.30 26.40 -1.68
C LEU A 614 -14.87 25.40 -0.69
N VAL A 615 -14.44 24.14 -0.79
CA VAL A 615 -14.79 23.07 0.13
C VAL A 615 -13.73 22.97 1.24
N ARG A 616 -14.17 22.85 2.49
CA ARG A 616 -13.30 22.52 3.64
C ARG A 616 -13.89 21.37 4.45
N LEU A 617 -13.05 20.41 4.78
CA LEU A 617 -13.39 19.40 5.80
C LEU A 617 -13.54 20.09 7.15
N ARG A 618 -14.61 19.78 7.89
CA ARG A 618 -14.82 20.25 9.26
C ARG A 618 -14.50 19.16 10.28
N ARG A 619 -14.98 17.95 10.03
CA ARG A 619 -14.68 16.75 10.84
C ARG A 619 -14.97 15.48 10.04
N ALA A 620 -14.34 14.40 10.47
CA ALA A 620 -14.68 13.07 9.98
C ALA A 620 -14.56 12.04 11.12
N VAL A 621 -15.49 11.08 11.11
CA VAL A 621 -15.52 9.96 12.04
C VAL A 621 -15.52 8.66 11.22
N GLY A 622 -14.48 7.84 11.40
CA GLY A 622 -14.39 6.50 10.84
C GLY A 622 -14.63 5.43 11.91
N ALA A 623 -15.48 4.45 11.62
CA ALA A 623 -15.68 3.26 12.42
C ALA A 623 -15.26 2.04 11.61
N TYR A 624 -14.42 1.14 12.18
CA TYR A 624 -13.78 0.05 11.45
C TYR A 624 -13.88 -1.27 12.18
N GLY A 625 -14.22 -2.34 11.44
CA GLY A 625 -14.11 -3.74 11.83
C GLY A 625 -12.85 -4.35 11.22
N ALA A 626 -11.82 -4.54 12.02
CA ALA A 626 -10.51 -5.01 11.60
C ALA A 626 -9.97 -6.16 12.45
N GLY A 627 -10.87 -6.97 13.01
CA GLY A 627 -10.52 -8.07 13.90
C GLY A 627 -9.82 -7.58 15.18
N ARG A 628 -8.90 -8.39 15.70
CA ARG A 628 -8.14 -8.07 16.91
C ARG A 628 -7.16 -6.91 16.67
N ILE A 629 -7.24 -5.86 17.45
CA ILE A 629 -6.33 -4.71 17.38
C ILE A 629 -5.10 -4.97 18.27
N VAL A 630 -3.92 -5.10 17.63
CA VAL A 630 -2.66 -5.39 18.34
C VAL A 630 -2.16 -4.18 19.13
N ASN A 631 -2.19 -2.99 18.52
CA ASN A 631 -1.80 -1.74 19.16
C ASN A 631 -2.79 -0.63 18.77
N PRO A 632 -3.69 -0.22 19.68
CA PRO A 632 -4.70 0.80 19.38
C PRO A 632 -4.11 2.14 18.92
N LYS A 633 -2.97 2.57 19.50
CA LYS A 633 -2.32 3.83 19.16
C LYS A 633 -1.81 3.83 17.71
N LEU A 634 -1.18 2.73 17.29
CA LEU A 634 -0.69 2.56 15.92
C LEU A 634 -1.84 2.39 14.93
N ALA A 635 -2.86 1.62 15.31
CA ALA A 635 -4.06 1.40 14.50
C ALA A 635 -4.80 2.72 14.22
N THR A 636 -5.04 3.53 15.26
CA THR A 636 -5.66 4.87 15.11
C THR A 636 -4.82 5.76 14.20
N SER A 637 -3.49 5.78 14.37
CA SER A 637 -2.58 6.56 13.51
C SER A 637 -2.68 6.13 12.03
N GLN A 638 -2.83 4.83 11.75
CA GLN A 638 -3.02 4.34 10.38
C GLN A 638 -4.37 4.76 9.80
N CYS A 639 -5.45 4.70 10.58
CA CYS A 639 -6.76 5.15 10.11
C CYS A 639 -6.77 6.65 9.81
N ILE A 640 -6.25 7.48 10.71
CA ILE A 640 -6.15 8.93 10.48
C ILE A 640 -5.33 9.23 9.22
N GLY A 641 -4.17 8.59 9.05
CA GLY A 641 -3.37 8.75 7.83
C GLY A 641 -4.08 8.26 6.56
N GLY A 642 -4.97 7.27 6.65
CA GLY A 642 -5.84 6.84 5.55
C GLY A 642 -6.89 7.90 5.22
N MET A 643 -7.54 8.46 6.23
CA MET A 643 -8.54 9.52 6.07
C MET A 643 -7.92 10.79 5.47
N VAL A 644 -6.70 11.16 5.87
CA VAL A 644 -5.94 12.28 5.26
C VAL A 644 -5.65 12.02 3.79
N GLY A 645 -5.21 10.79 3.43
CA GLY A 645 -5.02 10.42 2.02
C GLY A 645 -6.31 10.52 1.20
N GLY A 646 -7.45 10.05 1.77
CA GLY A 646 -8.74 10.17 1.11
C GLY A 646 -9.25 11.62 0.99
N LEU A 647 -8.86 12.51 1.90
CA LEU A 647 -9.09 13.95 1.79
C LEU A 647 -8.30 14.54 0.61
N GLY A 648 -7.01 14.16 0.47
CA GLY A 648 -6.17 14.55 -0.67
C GLY A 648 -6.79 14.13 -2.00
N MET A 649 -7.17 12.84 -2.11
CA MET A 649 -7.86 12.28 -3.26
C MET A 649 -9.15 13.04 -3.60
N ALA A 650 -9.94 13.44 -2.59
CA ALA A 650 -11.22 14.10 -2.80
C ALA A 650 -11.10 15.56 -3.27
N LEU A 651 -10.13 16.32 -2.77
CA LEU A 651 -10.13 17.78 -2.88
C LEU A 651 -8.85 18.39 -3.48
N MET A 652 -7.74 17.64 -3.61
CA MET A 652 -6.44 18.26 -3.86
C MET A 652 -5.59 17.55 -4.93
N GLU A 653 -5.41 16.23 -4.80
CA GLU A 653 -4.37 15.49 -5.52
C GLU A 653 -4.75 15.25 -6.99
N ARG A 654 -3.90 15.74 -7.88
CA ARG A 654 -4.03 15.53 -9.32
C ARG A 654 -2.69 15.76 -10.00
N THR A 655 -2.26 14.81 -10.80
CA THR A 655 -1.12 15.03 -11.72
C THR A 655 -1.65 15.48 -13.07
N ALA A 656 -1.24 16.67 -13.49
CA ALA A 656 -1.56 17.22 -14.79
C ALA A 656 -0.42 16.96 -15.79
N LEU A 657 -0.75 16.38 -16.94
CA LEU A 657 0.20 16.14 -18.04
C LEU A 657 0.06 17.19 -19.14
N ASP A 658 1.18 17.62 -19.70
CA ASP A 658 1.19 18.41 -20.92
C ASP A 658 0.87 17.47 -22.10
N PRO A 659 -0.21 17.71 -22.87
CA PRO A 659 -0.60 16.81 -23.96
C PRO A 659 0.39 16.78 -25.13
N ARG A 660 1.33 17.74 -25.21
CA ARG A 660 2.29 17.84 -26.31
C ARG A 660 3.45 16.87 -26.16
N ASP A 661 3.88 16.61 -24.91
CA ASP A 661 5.07 15.82 -24.62
C ASP A 661 4.90 14.79 -23.48
N GLY A 662 3.76 14.79 -22.78
CA GLY A 662 3.48 13.90 -21.66
C GLY A 662 4.15 14.30 -20.34
N ARG A 663 4.73 15.50 -20.27
CA ARG A 663 5.42 16.01 -19.08
C ARG A 663 4.43 16.32 -17.96
N PRO A 664 4.65 15.81 -16.73
CA PRO A 664 3.92 16.29 -15.57
C PRO A 664 4.27 17.77 -15.30
N VAL A 665 3.26 18.65 -15.39
CA VAL A 665 3.48 20.10 -15.28
C VAL A 665 3.53 20.58 -13.84
N ASN A 666 2.98 19.82 -12.90
CA ASN A 666 2.94 20.11 -11.47
C ASN A 666 3.75 19.10 -10.63
N ALA A 667 4.94 18.74 -11.11
CA ALA A 667 5.77 17.66 -10.53
C ALA A 667 6.62 18.10 -9.33
N HIS A 668 6.10 18.90 -8.42
CA HIS A 668 6.74 19.26 -7.16
C HIS A 668 5.71 19.64 -6.08
N MET A 669 6.12 19.60 -4.81
CA MET A 669 5.21 19.78 -3.65
C MET A 669 4.59 21.19 -3.55
N GLY A 670 5.05 22.17 -4.33
CA GLY A 670 4.44 23.50 -4.41
C GLY A 670 3.19 23.54 -5.30
N ASP A 671 3.12 22.66 -6.31
CA ASP A 671 2.03 22.64 -7.30
C ASP A 671 1.17 21.37 -7.21
N TYR A 672 1.75 20.26 -6.78
CA TYR A 672 1.00 19.05 -6.45
C TYR A 672 0.54 19.15 -5.01
N LEU A 673 -0.72 19.52 -4.83
CA LEU A 673 -1.28 19.78 -3.52
C LEU A 673 -1.54 18.48 -2.77
N VAL A 674 -1.10 18.43 -1.51
CA VAL A 674 -1.42 17.37 -0.53
C VAL A 674 -1.97 18.03 0.73
N PRO A 675 -2.84 17.35 1.51
CA PRO A 675 -3.35 17.92 2.75
C PRO A 675 -2.23 18.26 3.73
N VAL A 676 -2.29 19.47 4.28
CA VAL A 676 -1.44 19.92 5.37
C VAL A 676 -2.24 20.07 6.66
N ASN A 677 -1.60 20.37 7.79
CA ASN A 677 -2.29 20.42 9.09
C ASN A 677 -3.53 21.34 9.11
N LEU A 678 -3.51 22.42 8.32
CA LEU A 678 -4.63 23.37 8.25
C LEU A 678 -5.88 22.74 7.56
N ASP A 679 -5.68 21.77 6.68
CA ASP A 679 -6.74 21.10 5.95
C ASP A 679 -7.35 19.95 6.75
N VAL A 680 -6.70 19.54 7.85
CA VAL A 680 -7.05 18.36 8.66
C VAL A 680 -7.47 18.82 10.07
N PRO A 681 -8.75 19.20 10.27
CA PRO A 681 -9.18 19.77 11.54
C PRO A 681 -9.37 18.69 12.61
N HIS A 682 -10.41 17.85 12.49
CA HIS A 682 -10.78 16.87 13.50
C HIS A 682 -11.12 15.52 12.85
N LEU A 683 -10.28 14.53 13.10
CA LEU A 683 -10.47 13.16 12.63
C LEU A 683 -10.51 12.20 13.79
N GLU A 684 -11.52 11.34 13.80
CA GLU A 684 -11.65 10.27 14.78
C GLU A 684 -11.68 8.90 14.09
N ALA A 685 -11.03 7.93 14.71
CA ALA A 685 -11.07 6.54 14.28
C ALA A 685 -11.45 5.65 15.46
N HIS A 686 -12.51 4.90 15.29
CA HIS A 686 -13.07 3.97 16.27
C HIS A 686 -13.04 2.54 15.73
N PHE A 687 -12.92 1.57 16.63
CA PHE A 687 -12.93 0.15 16.29
C PHE A 687 -14.13 -0.52 16.91
N VAL A 688 -14.86 -1.29 16.11
CA VAL A 688 -15.88 -2.20 16.64
C VAL A 688 -15.20 -3.44 17.19
N GLU A 689 -15.76 -4.00 18.26
CA GLU A 689 -15.26 -5.27 18.77
C GLU A 689 -15.59 -6.38 17.78
N GLU A 690 -14.56 -7.01 17.24
CA GLU A 690 -14.68 -8.06 16.25
C GLU A 690 -13.71 -9.20 16.54
N GLN A 691 -14.20 -10.42 16.48
CA GLN A 691 -13.42 -11.65 16.58
C GLN A 691 -13.56 -12.43 15.27
N ASP A 692 -12.43 -12.75 14.64
CA ASP A 692 -12.39 -13.57 13.44
C ASP A 692 -11.34 -14.69 13.59
N PRO A 693 -11.76 -15.88 14.03
CA PRO A 693 -10.86 -17.01 14.24
C PRO A 693 -10.38 -17.66 12.93
N HIS A 694 -11.01 -17.31 11.79
CA HIS A 694 -10.75 -17.95 10.49
C HIS A 694 -9.70 -17.19 9.68
N VAL A 695 -9.51 -15.87 9.94
CA VAL A 695 -8.69 -15.02 9.09
C VAL A 695 -7.19 -15.33 9.21
N ASN A 696 -6.67 -15.55 10.41
CA ASN A 696 -5.29 -15.98 10.71
C ASN A 696 -5.14 -16.27 12.22
N PRO A 697 -4.01 -16.87 12.68
CA PRO A 697 -3.79 -17.25 14.08
C PRO A 697 -3.82 -16.10 15.11
N LEU A 698 -3.71 -14.84 14.68
CA LEU A 698 -3.81 -13.66 15.54
C LEU A 698 -5.22 -13.05 15.58
N GLY A 699 -6.10 -13.44 14.66
CA GLY A 699 -7.43 -12.86 14.50
C GLY A 699 -7.42 -11.41 14.01
N VAL A 700 -6.34 -10.97 13.35
CA VAL A 700 -6.16 -9.59 12.87
C VAL A 700 -6.58 -9.45 11.42
N LYS A 701 -7.13 -8.30 11.03
CA LYS A 701 -7.43 -7.94 9.63
C LYS A 701 -6.61 -6.75 9.18
N GLY A 702 -6.52 -6.55 7.87
CA GLY A 702 -5.84 -5.42 7.29
C GLY A 702 -6.52 -4.09 7.62
N LEU A 703 -5.78 -3.13 8.13
CA LEU A 703 -6.31 -1.82 8.54
C LEU A 703 -5.67 -0.65 7.81
N GLY A 704 -4.46 -0.84 7.28
CA GLY A 704 -3.66 0.23 6.70
C GLY A 704 -4.30 0.95 5.50
N GLU A 705 -5.23 0.29 4.79
CA GLU A 705 -5.80 0.77 3.54
C GLU A 705 -7.30 1.05 3.61
N VAL A 706 -8.07 0.29 4.39
CA VAL A 706 -9.54 0.41 4.47
C VAL A 706 -10.01 1.82 4.85
N ALA A 707 -9.26 2.53 5.68
CA ALA A 707 -9.64 3.85 6.16
C ALA A 707 -9.58 4.96 5.08
N LEU A 708 -8.82 4.73 3.99
CA LEU A 708 -8.80 5.64 2.85
C LEU A 708 -10.04 5.47 1.98
N VAL A 709 -10.52 4.23 1.82
CA VAL A 709 -11.52 3.83 0.82
C VAL A 709 -12.83 4.62 0.93
N GLY A 710 -13.35 4.79 2.15
CA GLY A 710 -14.64 5.47 2.37
C GLY A 710 -14.57 6.99 2.41
N MET A 711 -13.38 7.59 2.48
CA MET A 711 -13.24 9.02 2.77
C MET A 711 -13.64 9.90 1.58
N ALA A 712 -13.13 9.62 0.39
CA ALA A 712 -13.41 10.44 -0.78
C ALA A 712 -14.90 10.40 -1.20
N PRO A 713 -15.58 9.24 -1.25
CA PRO A 713 -17.00 9.22 -1.51
C PRO A 713 -17.84 9.90 -0.41
N ALA A 714 -17.46 9.78 0.87
CA ALA A 714 -18.15 10.47 1.95
C ALA A 714 -18.06 12.00 1.80
N ILE A 715 -16.89 12.53 1.39
CA ILE A 715 -16.71 13.96 1.07
C ILE A 715 -17.60 14.37 -0.13
N ALA A 716 -17.59 13.60 -1.23
CA ALA A 716 -18.41 13.90 -2.39
C ALA A 716 -19.91 13.92 -2.06
N ASN A 717 -20.38 12.99 -1.22
CA ASN A 717 -21.75 12.93 -0.73
C ASN A 717 -22.07 14.11 0.20
N ALA A 718 -21.12 14.53 1.06
CA ALA A 718 -21.26 15.70 1.90
C ALA A 718 -21.32 16.99 1.06
N VAL A 719 -20.54 17.11 0.01
CA VAL A 719 -20.58 18.25 -0.93
C VAL A 719 -21.94 18.32 -1.62
N PHE A 720 -22.48 17.19 -2.07
CA PHE A 720 -23.84 17.18 -2.61
C PHE A 720 -24.87 17.64 -1.57
N HIS A 721 -24.80 17.13 -0.34
CA HIS A 721 -25.72 17.53 0.73
C HIS A 721 -25.61 19.03 1.04
N ALA A 722 -24.41 19.61 1.02
CA ALA A 722 -24.20 21.04 1.21
C ALA A 722 -24.77 21.88 0.06
N THR A 723 -24.61 21.45 -1.20
CA THR A 723 -24.77 22.30 -2.38
C THR A 723 -25.95 21.93 -3.27
N GLY A 724 -26.42 20.68 -3.20
CA GLY A 724 -27.38 20.11 -4.15
C GLY A 724 -26.75 19.71 -5.50
N LYS A 725 -25.43 19.90 -5.67
CA LYS A 725 -24.71 19.61 -6.93
C LYS A 725 -23.88 18.34 -6.82
N ARG A 726 -24.12 17.35 -7.70
CA ARG A 726 -23.31 16.13 -7.79
C ARG A 726 -22.07 16.40 -8.62
N VAL A 727 -20.91 16.41 -7.96
CA VAL A 727 -19.61 16.41 -8.63
C VAL A 727 -19.17 14.95 -8.79
N ARG A 728 -18.91 14.56 -10.03
CA ARG A 728 -18.55 13.16 -10.39
C ARG A 728 -17.12 13.05 -10.90
N GLU A 729 -16.30 14.05 -10.64
CA GLU A 729 -14.87 14.05 -10.89
C GLU A 729 -14.09 14.28 -9.59
N LEU A 730 -12.93 13.66 -9.45
CA LEU A 730 -11.99 13.93 -8.37
C LEU A 730 -10.65 14.43 -8.93
N PRO A 731 -10.02 15.38 -8.23
CA PRO A 731 -10.50 16.09 -7.04
C PRO A 731 -11.67 17.04 -7.36
N ILE A 732 -12.54 17.28 -6.37
CA ILE A 732 -13.59 18.30 -6.45
C ILE A 732 -12.92 19.68 -6.43
N ARG A 733 -13.07 20.43 -7.49
CA ARG A 733 -12.40 21.72 -7.69
C ARG A 733 -13.37 22.89 -7.48
N ILE A 734 -12.81 24.07 -7.25
CA ILE A 734 -13.57 25.30 -7.05
C ILE A 734 -14.54 25.55 -8.21
N GLU A 735 -14.07 25.39 -9.45
CA GLU A 735 -14.88 25.61 -10.64
C GLU A 735 -16.07 24.65 -10.79
N ASN A 736 -16.06 23.52 -10.10
CA ASN A 736 -17.21 22.63 -10.06
C ASN A 736 -18.38 23.20 -9.24
N LEU A 737 -18.13 24.20 -8.39
CA LEU A 737 -19.06 24.69 -7.38
C LEU A 737 -19.31 26.21 -7.41
N LEU A 738 -18.85 26.92 -8.44
CA LEU A 738 -19.05 28.37 -8.54
C LEU A 738 -20.51 28.82 -8.75
N ASP A 739 -21.39 27.90 -9.19
CA ASP A 739 -22.81 28.21 -9.50
C ASP A 739 -23.78 27.52 -8.52
N VAL A 740 -23.42 27.37 -7.26
CA VAL A 740 -24.25 26.67 -6.24
C VAL A 740 -25.07 27.60 -5.35
#